data_e15af55b7ba2a9a2041162cb2b158459
#
_entry.id   e15af55b7ba2a9a2041162cb2b158459
#
_cell.length_a   1.000
_cell.length_b   1.000
_cell.length_c   1.000
_cell.angle_alpha   90.00
_cell.angle_beta   90.00
_cell.angle_gamma   90.00
#
_symmetry.space_group_name_H-M   'P 1'
#
loop_
_entity.id
_entity.type
_entity.pdbx_description
1 polymer ?
#
loop_
_entity_poly.entity_id
_entity_poly.type
_entity_poly.pdbx_seq_one_letter_code
_entity_poly.pdbx_strand_id
1 'polypeptide(L)'
;MKKTLAVLHAGICAGLLFVGCSSSESSPGSSPDGSTNTDNPTNDISTYAGFNDCESVLDWTKAEMLKRVGPYGLETYPYMYASWRSGGIEGDMAASTEAPASDESSGADFAPMPGTSTTNTQELNVDEGDIVETDGRYVYSIIDNRVRSVDIDNAVLLSEIDLPQGDSQMVLAGDHLVVATMTWTSTADTIVSNFLITDGSLELTRRDHLEGSAVSVRAVNAQVHIVLNSSFLNRVDFVSPRDGSQDSLDAAETKNIEVVNALTIEDFVPRTFEEGPKGTWGTKSPAIDCAKLGHPSQFSGWGVTWVASIDMNSSAEVPAGTIGILAQSTSSYTSTDSLYVSTTRWDDAVVEQYVPTRQVPPYTDIHAFTFSADASDLAYVASGRVVGTLLNSYSMSEYEGVLRVATTSYDYDFGGGQDNGVHILKVTGEELLEIGAVNGLGRGETIQGVRFDGPRGYVVTFRQIDPLYVLDLSDPTEPELVGELKVPGYSTYLKPIDGDRVITVGMSGTDTGQITGAQVAVFDVSDPSKPLQVATAEIAQWSEATSDPHAFLWWPETGQIVVPKELVCNEMGGTGCESAVVLKLDGTTLTEQGRLFQWFPIRRAVIAQNQLVTISAGGTKVSQLSDLSEISYTRFDIPGTDAEDNLP
;
A
#
# COMPACT_ATOMS: atom_id res chain seq x y z
N MET A 1 -17.78 -41.12 42.71
CA MET A 1 -18.91 -42.01 42.48
C MET A 1 -19.09 -42.14 40.98
N LYS A 2 -18.65 -43.24 40.44
CA LYS A 2 -19.42 -44.34 39.80
C LYS A 2 -20.29 -43.84 38.64
N LYS A 3 -20.27 -44.35 37.39
CA LYS A 3 -19.74 -45.55 36.68
C LYS A 3 -19.98 -45.30 35.19
N THR A 4 -19.06 -45.50 34.31
CA THR A 4 -18.86 -46.61 33.36
C THR A 4 -20.13 -47.20 32.73
N LEU A 5 -20.23 -47.21 31.39
CA LEU A 5 -20.38 -48.42 30.59
C LEU A 5 -20.17 -48.16 29.08
N ALA A 6 -19.26 -48.98 28.51
CA ALA A 6 -19.08 -49.20 27.09
C ALA A 6 -19.92 -50.37 26.62
N VAL A 7 -20.35 -50.40 25.36
CA VAL A 7 -20.64 -51.66 24.64
C VAL A 7 -20.22 -51.51 23.17
N LEU A 8 -19.29 -52.38 22.80
CA LEU A 8 -18.97 -52.82 21.44
C LEU A 8 -20.11 -53.59 20.82
N HIS A 9 -20.28 -53.55 19.49
CA HIS A 9 -20.54 -54.76 18.69
C HIS A 9 -20.03 -54.59 17.25
N ALA A 10 -19.27 -55.60 16.84
CA ALA A 10 -18.72 -55.85 15.52
C ALA A 10 -19.61 -56.84 14.74
N GLY A 11 -19.44 -56.90 13.44
CA GLY A 11 -19.98 -57.95 12.55
C GLY A 11 -19.90 -57.48 11.09
N ILE A 12 -18.95 -57.77 10.31
CA ILE A 12 -18.46 -58.99 9.63
C ILE A 12 -19.33 -59.41 8.42
N CYS A 13 -18.65 -59.47 7.25
CA CYS A 13 -18.77 -60.33 6.04
C CYS A 13 -19.88 -59.97 5.02
N ALA A 14 -19.73 -60.09 3.72
CA ALA A 14 -18.87 -60.69 2.72
C ALA A 14 -19.49 -60.29 1.38
N GLY A 15 -18.86 -59.91 0.36
CA GLY A 15 -18.11 -60.61 -0.64
C GLY A 15 -18.97 -61.21 -1.74
N LEU A 16 -18.85 -60.74 -2.98
CA LEU A 16 -18.93 -61.60 -4.18
C LEU A 16 -18.46 -60.84 -5.45
N LEU A 17 -17.47 -61.43 -6.04
CA LEU A 17 -16.97 -61.17 -7.40
C LEU A 17 -17.96 -61.65 -8.46
N PHE A 18 -18.08 -60.99 -9.59
CA PHE A 18 -18.21 -61.62 -10.89
C PHE A 18 -17.50 -60.83 -12.02
N VAL A 19 -16.67 -61.58 -12.72
CA VAL A 19 -15.91 -61.30 -13.92
C VAL A 19 -16.81 -61.48 -15.15
N GLY A 20 -16.62 -60.67 -16.18
CA GLY A 20 -17.20 -60.93 -17.48
C GLY A 20 -16.60 -60.04 -18.57
N CYS A 21 -15.59 -60.52 -19.29
CA CYS A 21 -15.10 -60.00 -20.57
C CYS A 21 -16.08 -60.29 -21.70
N SER A 22 -16.19 -59.39 -22.67
CA SER A 22 -15.93 -59.72 -24.09
C SER A 22 -16.11 -58.53 -25.06
N SER A 23 -15.11 -58.32 -25.81
CA SER A 23 -14.80 -57.78 -27.12
C SER A 23 -15.96 -57.60 -28.14
N SER A 24 -15.94 -56.51 -28.93
CA SER A 24 -15.64 -56.49 -30.37
C SER A 24 -16.02 -55.14 -31.03
N GLU A 25 -15.02 -54.50 -31.63
CA GLU A 25 -14.93 -53.91 -32.97
C GLU A 25 -16.16 -53.25 -33.64
N SER A 26 -16.01 -51.98 -34.01
CA SER A 26 -15.75 -51.46 -35.38
C SER A 26 -16.07 -49.95 -35.50
N SER A 27 -15.12 -49.20 -36.03
CA SER A 27 -15.21 -47.82 -36.54
C SER A 27 -15.94 -47.80 -37.92
N PRO A 28 -16.16 -46.65 -38.63
CA PRO A 28 -15.88 -45.24 -38.35
C PRO A 28 -17.04 -44.31 -38.77
N GLY A 29 -16.97 -43.05 -38.35
CA GLY A 29 -17.86 -41.98 -38.82
C GLY A 29 -17.46 -40.60 -38.32
N SER A 30 -16.81 -39.90 -39.21
CA SER A 30 -16.33 -38.52 -39.16
C SER A 30 -17.39 -37.48 -38.75
N SER A 31 -17.02 -36.49 -37.90
CA SER A 31 -16.94 -35.07 -38.22
C SER A 31 -16.52 -34.26 -37.00
N PRO A 32 -15.77 -33.20 -37.19
CA PRO A 32 -15.18 -32.44 -36.11
C PRO A 32 -16.10 -31.28 -35.72
N ASP A 33 -16.62 -31.29 -34.55
CA ASP A 33 -17.00 -30.04 -33.88
C ASP A 33 -15.98 -29.78 -32.79
N GLY A 34 -14.98 -29.03 -33.20
CA GLY A 34 -14.05 -28.40 -32.29
C GLY A 34 -14.71 -27.19 -31.61
N SER A 35 -15.47 -27.46 -30.58
CA SER A 35 -15.78 -26.46 -29.58
C SER A 35 -14.66 -26.53 -28.54
N THR A 36 -13.56 -25.86 -28.81
CA THR A 36 -12.64 -25.42 -27.77
C THR A 36 -13.38 -24.34 -26.99
N ASN A 37 -14.05 -24.72 -25.93
CA ASN A 37 -14.43 -23.79 -24.88
C ASN A 37 -13.16 -23.36 -24.15
N THR A 38 -12.44 -22.44 -24.76
CA THR A 38 -11.50 -21.57 -24.09
C THR A 38 -12.24 -20.31 -23.64
N ASP A 39 -13.21 -20.47 -22.75
CA ASP A 39 -13.63 -19.37 -21.89
C ASP A 39 -12.51 -19.14 -20.88
N ASN A 40 -11.43 -18.53 -21.37
CA ASN A 40 -10.44 -17.89 -20.53
C ASN A 40 -11.08 -16.57 -20.07
N PRO A 41 -11.38 -16.39 -18.77
CA PRO A 41 -12.06 -15.19 -18.29
C PRO A 41 -11.19 -13.92 -18.39
N THR A 42 -9.97 -14.02 -18.90
CA THR A 42 -9.02 -12.93 -19.08
C THR A 42 -9.30 -12.03 -20.29
N ASN A 43 -10.31 -12.34 -21.15
CA ASN A 43 -10.58 -11.56 -22.36
C ASN A 43 -11.61 -10.41 -22.19
N ASP A 44 -12.08 -10.14 -20.97
CA ASP A 44 -12.93 -8.97 -20.73
C ASP A 44 -12.03 -7.84 -20.22
N ILE A 45 -11.35 -7.17 -21.15
CA ILE A 45 -10.39 -6.11 -20.87
C ILE A 45 -11.13 -4.95 -20.23
N SER A 46 -10.68 -4.52 -19.05
CA SER A 46 -11.14 -3.27 -18.45
C SER A 46 -10.61 -2.12 -19.28
N THR A 47 -11.42 -1.53 -20.12
CA THR A 47 -11.06 -0.34 -20.87
C THR A 47 -11.46 0.92 -20.11
N TYR A 48 -10.64 1.95 -20.20
CA TYR A 48 -10.97 3.28 -19.73
C TYR A 48 -11.73 4.02 -20.84
N ALA A 49 -12.84 4.65 -20.51
CA ALA A 49 -13.57 5.54 -21.41
C ALA A 49 -13.56 6.95 -20.84
N GLY A 50 -12.90 7.88 -21.54
CA GLY A 50 -12.88 9.30 -21.18
C GLY A 50 -14.21 9.97 -21.47
N PHE A 51 -14.59 10.94 -20.64
CA PHE A 51 -15.75 11.80 -20.87
C PHE A 51 -15.39 12.98 -21.74
N ASN A 52 -16.36 13.50 -22.48
CA ASN A 52 -16.18 14.68 -23.31
C ASN A 52 -16.47 15.99 -22.54
N ASP A 53 -17.37 15.94 -21.57
CA ASP A 53 -17.91 17.08 -20.83
C ASP A 53 -18.61 16.65 -19.53
N CYS A 54 -19.05 17.63 -18.76
CA CYS A 54 -19.73 17.38 -17.49
C CYS A 54 -21.13 16.78 -17.64
N GLU A 55 -21.80 16.94 -18.78
CA GLU A 55 -23.10 16.31 -19.04
C GLU A 55 -22.93 14.79 -19.17
N SER A 56 -21.92 14.35 -19.91
CA SER A 56 -21.61 12.92 -20.07
C SER A 56 -21.18 12.25 -18.76
N VAL A 57 -20.44 12.94 -17.88
CA VAL A 57 -20.12 12.46 -16.50
C VAL A 57 -21.40 12.27 -15.70
N LEU A 58 -22.27 13.28 -15.70
CA LEU A 58 -23.53 13.27 -14.96
C LEU A 58 -24.46 12.15 -15.42
N ASP A 59 -24.63 12.02 -16.73
CA ASP A 59 -25.53 11.02 -17.33
C ASP A 59 -25.07 9.59 -17.04
N TRP A 60 -23.78 9.32 -17.22
CA TRP A 60 -23.21 8.00 -16.92
C TRP A 60 -23.35 7.65 -15.44
N THR A 61 -22.98 8.57 -14.55
CA THR A 61 -23.01 8.30 -13.10
C THR A 61 -24.44 8.06 -12.62
N LYS A 62 -25.41 8.89 -13.06
CA LYS A 62 -26.83 8.68 -12.76
C LYS A 62 -27.35 7.35 -13.29
N ALA A 63 -26.97 6.98 -14.53
CA ALA A 63 -27.37 5.71 -15.10
C ALA A 63 -26.87 4.51 -14.29
N GLU A 64 -25.62 4.56 -13.79
CA GLU A 64 -25.08 3.51 -12.91
C GLU A 64 -25.77 3.49 -11.54
N MET A 65 -26.07 4.67 -10.96
CA MET A 65 -26.79 4.76 -9.70
C MET A 65 -28.22 4.21 -9.83
N LEU A 66 -28.95 4.53 -10.92
CA LEU A 66 -30.32 4.04 -11.16
C LEU A 66 -30.41 2.53 -11.33
N LYS A 67 -29.34 1.87 -11.78
CA LYS A 67 -29.28 0.40 -11.86
C LYS A 67 -29.17 -0.26 -10.46
N ARG A 68 -28.68 0.47 -9.45
CA ARG A 68 -28.27 -0.07 -8.15
C ARG A 68 -28.95 0.60 -6.95
N VAL A 69 -29.80 1.59 -7.18
CA VAL A 69 -30.53 2.25 -6.10
C VAL A 69 -31.70 1.40 -5.65
N GLY A 70 -31.79 1.18 -4.35
CA GLY A 70 -32.83 0.42 -3.70
C GLY A 70 -33.45 1.17 -2.51
N PRO A 71 -34.28 0.49 -1.70
CA PRO A 71 -35.00 1.10 -0.58
C PRO A 71 -34.11 1.67 0.52
N TYR A 72 -32.83 1.26 0.60
CA TYR A 72 -31.85 1.74 1.58
C TYR A 72 -30.79 2.68 0.96
N GLY A 73 -31.02 3.16 -0.26
CA GLY A 73 -30.06 3.93 -1.03
C GLY A 73 -29.32 3.06 -2.05
N LEU A 74 -28.06 3.41 -2.32
CA LEU A 74 -27.22 2.59 -3.19
C LEU A 74 -26.74 1.35 -2.42
N GLU A 75 -27.00 0.19 -2.98
CA GLU A 75 -26.47 -1.05 -2.41
C GLU A 75 -24.94 -1.03 -2.51
N THR A 76 -24.32 -0.88 -1.36
CA THR A 76 -22.92 -1.23 -1.15
C THR A 76 -22.89 -2.74 -0.98
N TYR A 77 -22.12 -3.45 -1.79
CA TYR A 77 -22.03 -4.91 -1.86
C TYR A 77 -22.43 -5.66 -0.57
N PRO A 78 -23.34 -6.65 -0.64
CA PRO A 78 -23.91 -7.32 0.55
C PRO A 78 -22.87 -8.00 1.44
N TYR A 79 -21.64 -8.20 0.95
CA TYR A 79 -20.55 -8.89 1.69
C TYR A 79 -19.89 -8.05 2.78
N MET A 80 -19.87 -6.73 2.68
CA MET A 80 -19.31 -5.89 3.76
C MET A 80 -20.16 -5.92 5.02
N TYR A 81 -21.47 -6.11 4.91
CA TYR A 81 -22.36 -6.22 6.07
C TYR A 81 -22.37 -7.59 6.75
N ALA A 82 -22.03 -8.66 6.06
CA ALA A 82 -21.97 -10.01 6.63
C ALA A 82 -20.73 -10.23 7.50
N SER A 83 -19.59 -9.61 7.17
CA SER A 83 -18.36 -9.72 7.96
C SER A 83 -18.41 -8.95 9.28
N TRP A 84 -19.23 -7.90 9.38
CA TRP A 84 -19.40 -7.12 10.62
C TRP A 84 -20.31 -7.78 11.66
N ARG A 85 -21.09 -8.82 11.29
CA ARG A 85 -21.99 -9.55 12.21
C ARG A 85 -21.45 -10.87 12.74
N SER A 86 -20.38 -11.40 12.23
CA SER A 86 -19.83 -12.69 12.65
C SER A 86 -18.40 -12.57 13.18
N GLY A 87 -18.24 -11.99 14.35
CA GLY A 87 -17.00 -12.07 15.11
C GLY A 87 -16.12 -10.84 14.97
N GLY A 88 -16.04 -10.10 16.07
CA GLY A 88 -15.08 -9.03 16.25
C GLY A 88 -13.66 -9.55 16.05
N ILE A 89 -13.06 -9.14 14.99
CA ILE A 89 -11.63 -8.91 14.90
C ILE A 89 -11.56 -7.41 14.55
N GLU A 90 -11.23 -6.62 15.54
CA GLU A 90 -10.70 -5.28 15.33
C GLU A 90 -9.39 -5.47 14.55
N GLY A 91 -9.50 -5.50 13.23
CA GLY A 91 -8.38 -5.32 12.34
C GLY A 91 -8.25 -3.84 12.14
N ASP A 92 -7.29 -3.21 12.82
CA ASP A 92 -6.76 -1.92 12.42
C ASP A 92 -6.52 -1.97 10.91
N MET A 93 -7.22 -1.10 10.19
CA MET A 93 -6.84 -0.77 8.82
C MET A 93 -5.57 0.07 8.95
N ALA A 94 -4.44 -0.61 9.10
CA ALA A 94 -3.14 -0.01 8.98
C ALA A 94 -3.04 0.60 7.56
N ALA A 95 -2.74 1.88 7.51
CA ALA A 95 -2.34 2.54 6.28
C ALA A 95 -1.20 1.72 5.66
N SER A 96 -1.36 1.34 4.41
CA SER A 96 -0.36 0.60 3.65
C SER A 96 0.89 1.46 3.50
N THR A 97 1.95 1.09 4.16
CA THR A 97 3.26 1.73 4.08
C THR A 97 4.21 0.90 3.23
N GLU A 98 5.12 1.55 2.54
CA GLU A 98 5.85 1.04 1.37
C GLU A 98 7.36 0.86 1.62
N ALA A 99 8.09 0.06 0.88
CA ALA A 99 9.52 -0.27 1.05
C ALA A 99 10.39 -0.28 -0.22
N PRO A 100 11.71 -0.20 -0.13
CA PRO A 100 12.59 0.48 -1.08
C PRO A 100 13.34 -0.38 -2.11
N ALA A 101 13.92 0.28 -3.11
CA ALA A 101 14.73 -0.26 -4.19
C ALA A 101 16.25 -0.13 -3.97
N SER A 102 17.01 -0.89 -4.74
CA SER A 102 18.47 -0.91 -4.76
C SER A 102 19.06 -0.18 -5.97
N ASP A 103 20.30 0.24 -5.80
CA ASP A 103 21.24 1.11 -6.47
C ASP A 103 21.36 1.12 -8.01
N GLU A 104 21.79 2.34 -8.42
CA GLU A 104 22.63 2.82 -9.53
C GLU A 104 21.98 3.11 -10.89
N SER A 105 21.63 4.38 -11.11
CA SER A 105 22.15 5.17 -12.24
C SER A 105 21.78 6.65 -12.15
N SER A 106 22.74 7.46 -12.50
CA SER A 106 22.80 8.92 -12.41
C SER A 106 21.72 9.67 -13.21
N GLY A 107 20.85 10.36 -12.48
CA GLY A 107 20.10 11.51 -12.96
C GLY A 107 20.30 12.65 -11.96
N ALA A 108 20.90 13.74 -12.39
CA ALA A 108 21.22 14.85 -11.52
C ALA A 108 19.95 15.61 -11.12
N ASP A 109 19.76 15.77 -9.78
CA ASP A 109 19.62 17.05 -9.08
C ASP A 109 19.28 16.90 -7.58
N PHE A 110 19.05 15.70 -7.08
CA PHE A 110 18.94 15.43 -5.63
C PHE A 110 19.73 14.18 -5.22
N ALA A 111 21.05 14.20 -5.45
CA ALA A 111 21.89 13.24 -4.73
C ALA A 111 21.96 13.69 -3.28
N PRO A 112 21.56 12.85 -2.29
CA PRO A 112 21.76 13.17 -0.88
C PRO A 112 23.22 13.49 -0.63
N MET A 113 23.51 14.36 0.34
CA MET A 113 24.89 14.66 0.69
C MET A 113 25.64 13.36 1.01
N PRO A 114 26.91 13.21 0.61
CA PRO A 114 27.70 12.03 0.95
C PRO A 114 27.60 11.70 2.45
N GLY A 115 27.35 10.44 2.77
CA GLY A 115 27.15 10.01 4.17
C GLY A 115 25.74 10.28 4.70
N THR A 116 24.75 10.41 3.82
CA THR A 116 23.33 10.59 4.19
C THR A 116 22.50 9.46 3.58
N SER A 117 21.60 8.87 4.38
CA SER A 117 20.60 7.94 3.85
C SER A 117 19.47 8.71 3.18
N THR A 118 18.89 8.14 2.15
CA THR A 118 17.55 8.50 1.71
C THR A 118 16.52 7.86 2.65
N THR A 119 15.30 8.35 2.64
CA THR A 119 14.15 7.59 3.10
C THR A 119 14.08 6.27 2.33
N ASN A 120 13.48 5.27 2.95
CA ASN A 120 13.32 3.97 2.33
C ASN A 120 12.25 4.07 1.23
N THR A 121 12.64 4.15 -0.05
CA THR A 121 11.72 4.29 -1.18
C THR A 121 11.58 2.99 -1.99
N GLN A 122 10.45 2.78 -2.66
CA GLN A 122 10.20 1.63 -3.52
C GLN A 122 10.98 1.72 -4.82
N GLU A 123 11.00 2.89 -5.42
CA GLU A 123 11.66 3.17 -6.69
C GLU A 123 12.76 4.22 -6.54
N LEU A 124 13.84 4.05 -7.27
CA LEU A 124 14.92 5.03 -7.31
C LEU A 124 14.43 6.34 -7.93
N ASN A 125 14.80 7.47 -7.33
CA ASN A 125 14.39 8.82 -7.75
C ASN A 125 12.88 9.11 -7.64
N VAL A 126 12.15 8.29 -6.90
CA VAL A 126 10.79 8.58 -6.47
C VAL A 126 10.81 8.69 -4.95
N ASP A 127 10.63 9.89 -4.42
CA ASP A 127 10.52 10.11 -2.98
C ASP A 127 9.10 9.75 -2.50
N GLU A 128 9.00 9.08 -1.38
CA GLU A 128 7.75 8.56 -0.84
C GLU A 128 7.37 9.28 0.42
N GLY A 129 6.07 9.53 0.60
CA GLY A 129 5.60 10.25 1.77
C GLY A 129 5.92 9.52 3.07
N ASP A 130 6.74 10.12 3.94
CA ASP A 130 7.08 9.65 5.27
C ASP A 130 6.87 10.74 6.32
N ILE A 131 7.07 10.41 7.58
CA ILE A 131 7.03 11.33 8.72
C ILE A 131 8.40 11.95 9.05
N VAL A 132 9.48 11.52 8.38
CA VAL A 132 10.84 12.07 8.55
C VAL A 132 11.54 12.17 7.21
N GLU A 133 12.10 13.35 6.94
CA GLU A 133 12.94 13.65 5.79
C GLU A 133 14.25 14.29 6.21
N THR A 134 15.29 14.20 5.34
CA THR A 134 16.58 14.87 5.57
C THR A 134 17.26 15.24 4.27
N ASP A 135 17.88 16.42 4.24
CA ASP A 135 18.81 16.85 3.19
C ASP A 135 20.28 16.56 3.54
N GLY A 136 20.52 15.93 4.70
CA GLY A 136 21.83 15.57 5.22
C GLY A 136 22.37 16.54 6.27
N ARG A 137 21.85 17.74 6.38
CA ARG A 137 22.18 18.70 7.44
C ARG A 137 20.99 18.99 8.34
N TYR A 138 19.84 19.13 7.73
CA TYR A 138 18.60 19.38 8.44
C TYR A 138 17.75 18.12 8.44
N VAL A 139 17.08 17.89 9.56
CA VAL A 139 16.12 16.79 9.70
C VAL A 139 14.74 17.41 9.90
N TYR A 140 13.82 17.02 9.06
CA TYR A 140 12.41 17.40 9.09
C TYR A 140 11.61 16.25 9.69
N SER A 141 10.68 16.53 10.59
CA SER A 141 9.87 15.48 11.21
C SER A 141 8.45 15.92 11.48
N ILE A 142 7.49 15.00 11.32
CA ILE A 142 6.10 15.18 11.71
C ILE A 142 5.80 14.31 12.92
N ILE A 143 5.54 14.93 14.06
CA ILE A 143 5.17 14.26 15.30
C ILE A 143 4.12 15.12 16.02
N ASP A 144 3.08 14.48 16.52
CA ASP A 144 1.98 15.13 17.27
C ASP A 144 1.34 16.31 16.51
N ASN A 145 1.07 16.11 15.21
CA ASN A 145 0.52 17.12 14.30
C ASN A 145 1.34 18.42 14.23
N ARG A 146 2.66 18.30 14.34
CA ARG A 146 3.60 19.39 14.13
C ARG A 146 4.70 18.97 13.19
N VAL A 147 5.00 19.84 12.25
CA VAL A 147 6.23 19.72 11.46
C VAL A 147 7.35 20.50 12.15
N ARG A 148 8.50 19.86 12.26
CA ARG A 148 9.70 20.40 12.89
C ARG A 148 10.89 20.30 11.96
N SER A 149 11.81 21.25 12.13
CA SER A 149 13.09 21.26 11.45
C SER A 149 14.21 21.44 12.48
N VAL A 150 15.22 20.55 12.41
CA VAL A 150 16.36 20.53 13.35
C VAL A 150 17.67 20.63 12.57
N ASP A 151 18.53 21.59 12.91
CA ASP A 151 19.94 21.63 12.50
C ASP A 151 20.71 20.65 13.40
N ILE A 152 21.17 19.54 12.83
CA ILE A 152 21.84 18.47 13.59
C ILE A 152 23.28 18.85 13.97
N ASP A 153 23.94 19.76 13.22
CA ASP A 153 25.30 20.21 13.52
C ASP A 153 25.34 21.08 14.79
N ASN A 154 24.30 21.89 14.98
CA ASN A 154 24.21 22.84 16.08
C ASN A 154 23.27 22.39 17.20
N ALA A 155 22.56 21.27 17.01
CA ALA A 155 21.50 20.77 17.90
C ALA A 155 20.41 21.82 18.19
N VAL A 156 19.94 22.49 17.15
CA VAL A 156 18.97 23.59 17.26
C VAL A 156 17.67 23.25 16.55
N LEU A 157 16.55 23.39 17.25
CA LEU A 157 15.21 23.40 16.66
C LEU A 157 15.03 24.74 15.94
N LEU A 158 14.95 24.71 14.58
CA LEU A 158 14.82 25.89 13.76
C LEU A 158 13.39 26.31 13.53
N SER A 159 12.51 25.32 13.37
CA SER A 159 11.08 25.54 13.13
C SER A 159 10.24 24.51 13.87
N GLU A 160 9.09 24.95 14.39
CA GLU A 160 8.00 24.10 14.89
C GLU A 160 6.68 24.76 14.47
N ILE A 161 5.90 24.06 13.64
CA ILE A 161 4.67 24.61 13.02
C ILE A 161 3.55 23.61 13.19
N ASP A 162 2.39 24.06 13.70
CA ASP A 162 1.20 23.23 13.86
C ASP A 162 0.61 22.87 12.48
N LEU A 163 0.30 21.59 12.31
CA LEU A 163 -0.40 21.02 11.16
C LEU A 163 -1.89 20.84 11.46
N PRO A 164 -2.74 20.72 10.45
CA PRO A 164 -4.11 20.25 10.64
C PRO A 164 -4.14 18.91 11.37
N GLN A 165 -5.23 18.66 12.12
CA GLN A 165 -5.41 17.37 12.81
C GLN A 165 -5.69 16.26 11.80
N GLY A 166 -4.90 15.19 11.81
CA GLY A 166 -5.02 14.07 10.89
C GLY A 166 -3.74 13.27 10.79
N ASP A 167 -3.72 12.33 9.85
CA ASP A 167 -2.53 11.58 9.48
C ASP A 167 -1.75 12.35 8.42
N SER A 168 -0.48 12.61 8.68
CA SER A 168 0.35 13.45 7.81
C SER A 168 1.55 12.68 7.28
N GLN A 169 1.86 12.91 6.00
CA GLN A 169 3.07 12.47 5.31
C GLN A 169 3.71 13.68 4.63
N MET A 170 5.02 13.67 4.48
CA MET A 170 5.75 14.73 3.78
C MET A 170 6.73 14.14 2.77
N VAL A 171 7.06 14.94 1.77
CA VAL A 171 8.10 14.67 0.77
C VAL A 171 8.97 15.92 0.60
N LEU A 172 10.25 15.70 0.28
CA LEU A 172 11.16 16.77 -0.14
C LEU A 172 11.10 16.93 -1.66
N ALA A 173 10.84 18.15 -2.11
CA ALA A 173 10.80 18.50 -3.53
C ALA A 173 11.56 19.81 -3.79
N GLY A 174 12.82 19.71 -4.10
CA GLY A 174 13.69 20.87 -4.23
C GLY A 174 13.94 21.58 -2.91
N ASP A 175 13.76 22.88 -2.89
CA ASP A 175 13.82 23.71 -1.68
C ASP A 175 12.46 23.81 -0.96
N HIS A 176 11.57 22.85 -1.23
CA HIS A 176 10.25 22.77 -0.61
C HIS A 176 10.06 21.49 0.18
N LEU A 177 9.34 21.61 1.31
CA LEU A 177 8.77 20.51 2.05
C LEU A 177 7.25 20.53 1.85
N VAL A 178 6.70 19.48 1.28
CA VAL A 178 5.26 19.35 1.05
C VAL A 178 4.67 18.36 2.03
N VAL A 179 3.71 18.80 2.82
CA VAL A 179 3.02 17.98 3.81
C VAL A 179 1.57 17.77 3.39
N ALA A 180 1.17 16.53 3.19
CA ALA A 180 -0.21 16.13 2.97
C ALA A 180 -0.80 15.58 4.27
N THR A 181 -1.82 16.23 4.81
CA THR A 181 -2.53 15.83 6.02
C THR A 181 -3.93 15.32 5.67
N MET A 182 -4.19 14.03 5.87
CA MET A 182 -5.52 13.44 5.78
C MET A 182 -6.31 13.78 7.05
N THR A 183 -7.38 14.57 6.90
CA THR A 183 -8.18 15.01 8.05
C THR A 183 -9.23 13.98 8.42
N TRP A 184 -9.50 13.80 9.72
CA TRP A 184 -10.53 12.89 10.24
C TRP A 184 -11.91 13.57 10.32
N THR A 185 -12.28 14.30 9.28
CA THR A 185 -13.62 14.91 9.17
C THR A 185 -14.60 13.93 8.51
N SER A 186 -15.90 14.23 8.57
CA SER A 186 -16.93 13.42 7.94
C SER A 186 -16.80 13.32 6.41
N THR A 187 -16.04 14.23 5.82
CA THR A 187 -15.66 14.25 4.41
C THR A 187 -14.16 14.00 4.34
N ALA A 188 -13.66 12.84 4.45
CA ALA A 188 -12.22 12.55 4.41
C ALA A 188 -11.48 13.39 3.35
N ASP A 189 -10.80 14.46 3.80
CA ASP A 189 -10.19 15.46 2.93
C ASP A 189 -8.68 15.54 3.19
N THR A 190 -7.90 15.89 2.21
CA THR A 190 -6.45 16.07 2.32
C THR A 190 -6.09 17.56 2.27
N ILE A 191 -5.38 18.04 3.28
CA ILE A 191 -4.83 19.40 3.32
C ILE A 191 -3.35 19.33 2.96
N VAL A 192 -2.98 20.00 1.87
CA VAL A 192 -1.59 20.09 1.39
C VAL A 192 -0.99 21.39 1.87
N SER A 193 0.02 21.31 2.74
CA SER A 193 0.78 22.46 3.25
C SER A 193 2.14 22.48 2.57
N ASN A 194 2.46 23.59 1.90
CA ASN A 194 3.72 23.80 1.21
C ASN A 194 4.60 24.75 2.02
N PHE A 195 5.81 24.30 2.36
CA PHE A 195 6.80 25.07 3.09
C PHE A 195 8.03 25.31 2.23
N LEU A 196 8.45 26.59 2.12
CA LEU A 196 9.75 26.94 1.57
C LEU A 196 10.82 26.70 2.65
N ILE A 197 11.90 26.05 2.27
CA ILE A 197 13.06 25.78 3.13
C ILE A 197 14.13 26.86 2.85
N THR A 198 14.54 27.57 3.91
CA THR A 198 15.64 28.53 3.82
C THR A 198 16.60 28.31 4.99
N ASP A 199 17.81 27.86 4.70
CA ASP A 199 18.80 27.49 5.73
C ASP A 199 18.19 26.55 6.82
N GLY A 200 17.40 25.57 6.39
CA GLY A 200 16.71 24.62 7.22
C GLY A 200 15.44 25.12 7.91
N SER A 201 15.18 26.42 7.91
CA SER A 201 13.95 27.00 8.46
C SER A 201 12.78 26.84 7.51
N LEU A 202 11.59 26.52 8.05
CA LEU A 202 10.36 26.30 7.30
C LEU A 202 9.50 27.57 7.30
N GLU A 203 9.09 28.02 6.12
CA GLU A 203 8.09 29.09 5.96
C GLU A 203 6.88 28.52 5.22
N LEU A 204 5.70 28.52 5.86
CA LEU A 204 4.45 28.12 5.20
C LEU A 204 4.09 29.14 4.12
N THR A 205 4.18 28.74 2.86
CA THR A 205 3.91 29.61 1.70
C THR A 205 2.48 29.48 1.21
N ARG A 206 1.91 28.26 1.31
CA ARG A 206 0.58 27.96 0.79
C ARG A 206 -0.03 26.76 1.51
N ARG A 207 -1.37 26.74 1.60
CA ARG A 207 -2.14 25.60 2.05
C ARG A 207 -3.37 25.44 1.18
N ASP A 208 -3.53 24.23 0.63
CA ASP A 208 -4.62 23.86 -0.25
C ASP A 208 -5.42 22.71 0.36
N HIS A 209 -6.72 22.75 0.16
CA HIS A 209 -7.64 21.69 0.54
C HIS A 209 -8.06 20.91 -0.70
N LEU A 210 -7.78 19.63 -0.71
CA LEU A 210 -8.12 18.68 -1.77
C LEU A 210 -9.17 17.71 -1.25
N GLU A 211 -10.31 17.62 -1.90
CA GLU A 211 -11.39 16.75 -1.47
C GLU A 211 -11.07 15.28 -1.79
N GLY A 212 -10.93 14.48 -0.75
CA GLY A 212 -10.59 13.06 -0.80
C GLY A 212 -9.46 12.69 0.16
N SER A 213 -9.38 11.40 0.51
CA SER A 213 -8.27 10.85 1.27
C SER A 213 -7.09 10.56 0.35
N ALA A 214 -5.89 10.97 0.73
CA ALA A 214 -4.69 10.59 0.03
C ALA A 214 -4.47 9.06 0.12
N VAL A 215 -4.26 8.43 -1.01
CA VAL A 215 -3.84 7.03 -1.15
C VAL A 215 -2.32 6.95 -1.15
N SER A 216 -1.67 7.90 -1.81
CA SER A 216 -0.22 8.04 -1.83
C SER A 216 0.22 9.47 -2.09
N VAL A 217 1.41 9.80 -1.60
CA VAL A 217 2.12 11.07 -1.85
C VAL A 217 3.51 10.71 -2.35
N ARG A 218 3.87 11.20 -3.53
CA ARG A 218 5.15 10.91 -4.18
C ARG A 218 5.77 12.17 -4.73
N ALA A 219 7.09 12.29 -4.61
CA ALA A 219 7.82 13.32 -5.32
C ALA A 219 8.77 12.70 -6.37
N VAL A 220 8.72 13.26 -7.57
CA VAL A 220 9.63 12.93 -8.68
C VAL A 220 10.28 14.24 -9.12
N ASN A 221 11.56 14.39 -8.86
CA ASN A 221 12.26 15.67 -9.02
C ASN A 221 11.59 16.78 -8.16
N ALA A 222 11.20 17.90 -8.77
CA ALA A 222 10.47 18.99 -8.09
C ALA A 222 8.95 18.92 -8.27
N GLN A 223 8.42 17.73 -8.54
CA GLN A 223 6.98 17.51 -8.73
C GLN A 223 6.42 16.59 -7.67
N VAL A 224 5.28 16.94 -7.11
CA VAL A 224 4.58 16.12 -6.13
C VAL A 224 3.29 15.61 -6.73
N HIS A 225 3.10 14.30 -6.72
CA HIS A 225 1.91 13.61 -7.19
C HIS A 225 1.15 13.03 -5.99
N ILE A 226 -0.10 13.42 -5.83
CA ILE A 226 -0.98 12.92 -4.77
C ILE A 226 -2.14 12.18 -5.41
N VAL A 227 -2.28 10.90 -5.09
CA VAL A 227 -3.44 10.10 -5.49
C VAL A 227 -4.49 10.20 -4.40
N LEU A 228 -5.71 10.57 -4.76
CA LEU A 228 -6.80 10.80 -3.81
C LEU A 228 -8.03 9.96 -4.15
N ASN A 229 -8.69 9.45 -3.11
CA ASN A 229 -10.02 8.86 -3.20
C ASN A 229 -11.07 9.82 -2.65
N SER A 230 -11.95 10.32 -3.50
CA SER A 230 -13.08 11.17 -3.13
C SER A 230 -14.39 10.40 -3.21
N SER A 231 -15.13 10.30 -2.11
CA SER A 231 -16.45 9.68 -2.09
C SER A 231 -17.54 10.73 -2.21
N PHE A 232 -18.30 10.68 -3.29
CA PHE A 232 -19.46 11.56 -3.46
C PHE A 232 -20.70 11.08 -2.70
N LEU A 233 -20.72 9.86 -2.18
CA LEU A 233 -21.87 9.32 -1.44
C LEU A 233 -22.19 10.13 -0.18
N ASN A 234 -21.20 10.75 0.45
CA ASN A 234 -21.38 11.59 1.63
C ASN A 234 -22.17 12.90 1.34
N ARG A 235 -22.42 13.19 0.05
CA ARG A 235 -23.20 14.35 -0.40
C ARG A 235 -24.62 14.00 -0.80
N VAL A 236 -24.97 12.71 -0.78
CA VAL A 236 -26.27 12.22 -1.24
C VAL A 236 -27.10 11.74 -0.06
N ASP A 237 -28.20 12.43 0.21
CA ASP A 237 -29.10 12.11 1.32
C ASP A 237 -30.17 11.09 0.88
N PHE A 238 -29.82 9.80 0.94
CA PHE A 238 -30.80 8.72 0.72
C PHE A 238 -31.73 8.57 1.93
N VAL A 239 -32.98 8.18 1.67
CA VAL A 239 -33.92 7.84 2.74
C VAL A 239 -33.94 6.34 2.98
N SER A 240 -34.20 5.96 4.25
CA SER A 240 -34.42 4.57 4.62
C SER A 240 -35.91 4.27 4.82
N PRO A 241 -36.37 3.03 4.60
CA PRO A 241 -37.75 2.65 4.86
C PRO A 241 -38.10 2.81 6.36
N ARG A 242 -39.33 3.17 6.65
CA ARG A 242 -39.79 3.37 8.04
C ARG A 242 -39.91 2.06 8.82
N ASP A 243 -40.25 0.99 8.11
CA ASP A 243 -40.39 -0.36 8.61
C ASP A 243 -40.10 -1.39 7.50
N GLY A 244 -40.17 -2.67 7.79
CA GLY A 244 -39.93 -3.73 6.83
C GLY A 244 -41.12 -4.11 5.94
N SER A 245 -42.22 -3.31 5.90
CA SER A 245 -43.34 -3.58 5.02
C SER A 245 -42.98 -3.27 3.57
N GLN A 246 -43.58 -4.01 2.63
CA GLN A 246 -43.34 -3.81 1.20
C GLN A 246 -43.68 -2.37 0.77
N ASP A 247 -44.79 -1.84 1.27
CA ASP A 247 -45.23 -0.46 0.97
C ASP A 247 -44.18 0.59 1.43
N SER A 248 -43.48 0.32 2.58
CA SER A 248 -42.43 1.20 3.10
C SER A 248 -41.13 1.08 2.30
N LEU A 249 -40.80 -0.14 1.83
CA LEU A 249 -39.66 -0.39 0.97
C LEU A 249 -39.86 0.31 -0.39
N ASP A 250 -41.01 0.08 -1.05
CA ASP A 250 -41.35 0.68 -2.37
C ASP A 250 -41.37 2.22 -2.29
N ALA A 251 -41.90 2.78 -1.20
CA ALA A 251 -41.93 4.22 -1.01
C ALA A 251 -40.52 4.81 -0.83
N ALA A 252 -39.62 4.13 -0.09
CA ALA A 252 -38.25 4.57 0.08
C ALA A 252 -37.45 4.47 -1.21
N GLU A 253 -37.57 3.36 -1.96
CA GLU A 253 -36.93 3.19 -3.26
C GLU A 253 -37.37 4.27 -4.26
N THR A 254 -38.70 4.53 -4.36
CA THR A 254 -39.23 5.61 -5.22
C THR A 254 -38.60 6.96 -4.86
N LYS A 255 -38.44 7.27 -3.56
CA LYS A 255 -37.79 8.49 -3.07
C LYS A 255 -36.32 8.52 -3.44
N ASN A 256 -35.59 7.42 -3.29
CA ASN A 256 -34.17 7.35 -3.59
C ASN A 256 -33.92 7.52 -5.11
N ILE A 257 -34.81 7.01 -5.97
CA ILE A 257 -34.80 7.29 -7.41
C ILE A 257 -34.98 8.78 -7.69
N GLU A 258 -35.91 9.46 -6.98
CA GLU A 258 -36.08 10.92 -7.10
C GLU A 258 -34.81 11.66 -6.69
N VAL A 259 -34.16 11.23 -5.59
CA VAL A 259 -32.86 11.79 -5.13
C VAL A 259 -31.81 11.68 -6.22
N VAL A 260 -31.59 10.49 -6.79
CA VAL A 260 -30.62 10.29 -7.88
C VAL A 260 -30.91 11.20 -9.08
N ASN A 261 -32.16 11.30 -9.49
CA ASN A 261 -32.56 12.15 -10.64
C ASN A 261 -32.30 13.66 -10.37
N ALA A 262 -32.34 14.09 -9.11
CA ALA A 262 -32.12 15.49 -8.73
C ALA A 262 -30.65 15.89 -8.62
N LEU A 263 -29.72 14.93 -8.59
CA LEU A 263 -28.28 15.22 -8.47
C LEU A 263 -27.78 16.07 -9.64
N THR A 264 -26.74 16.82 -9.38
CA THR A 264 -26.04 17.70 -10.33
C THR A 264 -24.57 17.32 -10.45
N ILE A 265 -23.85 17.87 -11.41
CA ILE A 265 -22.43 17.59 -11.57
C ILE A 265 -21.60 17.97 -10.32
N GLU A 266 -22.05 18.99 -9.58
CA GLU A 266 -21.40 19.46 -8.36
C GLU A 266 -21.44 18.43 -7.22
N ASP A 267 -22.32 17.45 -7.31
CA ASP A 267 -22.41 16.36 -6.34
C ASP A 267 -21.36 15.27 -6.60
N PHE A 268 -20.78 15.19 -7.80
CA PHE A 268 -19.86 14.13 -8.21
C PHE A 268 -18.40 14.58 -8.29
N VAL A 269 -18.12 15.76 -8.86
CA VAL A 269 -16.75 16.21 -9.09
C VAL A 269 -16.09 16.60 -7.77
N PRO A 270 -14.87 16.12 -7.49
CA PRO A 270 -14.06 16.59 -6.36
C PRO A 270 -13.82 18.10 -6.41
N ARG A 271 -13.63 18.69 -5.24
CA ARG A 271 -13.44 20.14 -5.11
C ARG A 271 -12.09 20.46 -4.50
N THR A 272 -11.58 21.65 -4.81
CA THR A 272 -10.40 22.23 -4.21
C THR A 272 -10.66 23.66 -3.77
N PHE A 273 -9.93 24.14 -2.77
CA PHE A 273 -9.93 25.53 -2.34
C PHE A 273 -8.65 25.85 -1.55
N GLU A 274 -8.19 27.08 -1.66
CA GLU A 274 -6.97 27.58 -1.02
C GLU A 274 -7.31 28.20 0.34
N GLU A 275 -6.43 28.06 1.32
CA GLU A 275 -6.54 28.79 2.59
C GLU A 275 -6.16 30.27 2.37
N GLY A 276 -7.15 31.13 2.57
CA GLY A 276 -6.96 32.56 2.54
C GLY A 276 -6.35 33.13 3.82
N PRO A 277 -6.13 34.45 3.89
CA PRO A 277 -5.59 35.09 5.08
C PRO A 277 -6.38 34.76 6.36
N LYS A 278 -5.68 34.50 7.45
CA LYS A 278 -6.22 34.18 8.79
C LYS A 278 -6.95 32.83 8.88
N GLY A 279 -6.57 31.85 8.06
CA GLY A 279 -7.16 30.51 8.11
C GLY A 279 -8.61 30.46 7.59
N THR A 280 -9.02 31.39 6.74
CA THR A 280 -10.32 31.36 6.08
C THR A 280 -10.19 30.64 4.73
N TRP A 281 -10.98 29.62 4.53
CA TRP A 281 -10.99 28.90 3.26
C TRP A 281 -11.68 29.72 2.16
N GLY A 282 -11.10 29.69 0.97
CA GLY A 282 -11.60 30.38 -0.22
C GLY A 282 -12.86 29.74 -0.80
N THR A 283 -13.22 30.16 -2.00
CA THR A 283 -14.38 29.60 -2.71
C THR A 283 -14.01 28.22 -3.25
N LYS A 284 -14.87 27.22 -3.01
CA LYS A 284 -14.74 25.90 -3.59
C LYS A 284 -14.85 25.96 -5.11
N SER A 285 -13.94 25.31 -5.80
CA SER A 285 -13.96 25.12 -7.25
C SER A 285 -13.83 23.63 -7.59
N PRO A 286 -14.34 23.19 -8.77
CA PRO A 286 -14.04 21.84 -9.24
C PRO A 286 -12.53 21.61 -9.30
N ALA A 287 -12.07 20.49 -8.76
CA ALA A 287 -10.67 20.12 -8.77
C ALA A 287 -10.21 19.56 -10.12
N ILE A 288 -11.14 19.02 -10.90
CA ILE A 288 -10.86 18.31 -12.15
C ILE A 288 -11.81 18.83 -13.24
N ASP A 289 -11.26 19.07 -14.43
CA ASP A 289 -12.07 19.25 -15.63
C ASP A 289 -12.78 17.93 -15.98
N CYS A 290 -14.08 17.96 -16.27
CA CYS A 290 -14.82 16.78 -16.63
C CYS A 290 -14.25 16.02 -17.84
N ALA A 291 -13.58 16.72 -18.77
CA ALA A 291 -12.88 16.10 -19.89
C ALA A 291 -11.58 15.34 -19.48
N LYS A 292 -11.10 15.53 -18.26
CA LYS A 292 -9.99 14.78 -17.65
C LYS A 292 -10.47 13.63 -16.76
N LEU A 293 -11.79 13.41 -16.69
CA LEU A 293 -12.40 12.26 -16.02
C LEU A 293 -12.68 11.14 -17.02
N GLY A 294 -12.62 9.92 -16.55
CA GLY A 294 -13.07 8.76 -17.27
C GLY A 294 -13.72 7.74 -16.34
N HIS A 295 -14.14 6.62 -16.90
CA HIS A 295 -14.67 5.51 -16.14
C HIS A 295 -14.14 4.18 -16.69
N PRO A 296 -14.00 3.13 -15.86
CA PRO A 296 -13.73 1.79 -16.36
C PRO A 296 -14.94 1.27 -17.15
N SER A 297 -14.70 0.35 -18.08
CA SER A 297 -15.78 -0.28 -18.87
C SER A 297 -16.84 -0.98 -18.03
N GLN A 298 -16.47 -1.33 -16.81
CA GLN A 298 -17.35 -1.95 -15.83
C GLN A 298 -17.29 -1.15 -14.53
N PHE A 299 -18.43 -1.06 -13.84
CA PHE A 299 -18.55 -0.33 -12.59
C PHE A 299 -17.55 -0.83 -11.53
N SER A 300 -16.77 0.07 -10.92
CA SER A 300 -15.68 -0.24 -9.97
C SER A 300 -15.76 0.60 -8.68
N GLY A 301 -16.99 0.86 -8.19
CA GLY A 301 -17.23 1.54 -6.93
C GLY A 301 -17.80 2.96 -7.03
N TRP A 302 -18.19 3.50 -5.87
CA TRP A 302 -18.86 4.80 -5.73
C TRP A 302 -17.88 5.88 -5.27
N GLY A 303 -17.00 6.29 -6.15
CA GLY A 303 -16.02 7.35 -5.85
C GLY A 303 -15.33 7.85 -7.10
N VAL A 304 -14.49 8.84 -6.90
CA VAL A 304 -13.55 9.35 -7.89
C VAL A 304 -12.16 9.17 -7.34
N THR A 305 -11.36 8.33 -7.96
CA THR A 305 -9.92 8.34 -7.73
C THR A 305 -9.31 9.37 -8.67
N TRP A 306 -8.53 10.28 -8.14
CA TRP A 306 -7.92 11.33 -8.94
C TRP A 306 -6.52 11.67 -8.49
N VAL A 307 -5.74 12.21 -9.39
CA VAL A 307 -4.36 12.62 -9.18
C VAL A 307 -4.29 14.13 -9.21
N ALA A 308 -3.67 14.70 -8.19
CA ALA A 308 -3.25 16.08 -8.14
C ALA A 308 -1.74 16.14 -8.30
N SER A 309 -1.26 16.79 -9.36
CA SER A 309 0.16 17.04 -9.57
C SER A 309 0.49 18.51 -9.27
N ILE A 310 1.58 18.73 -8.54
CA ILE A 310 2.03 20.04 -8.07
C ILE A 310 3.46 20.25 -8.56
N ASP A 311 3.69 21.32 -9.32
CA ASP A 311 5.04 21.74 -9.71
C ASP A 311 5.59 22.72 -8.67
N MET A 312 6.62 22.32 -7.94
CA MET A 312 7.24 23.12 -6.88
C MET A 312 8.10 24.27 -7.42
N ASN A 313 8.49 24.24 -8.71
CA ASN A 313 9.19 25.34 -9.36
C ASN A 313 8.23 26.46 -9.81
N SER A 314 6.93 26.24 -9.72
CA SER A 314 5.90 27.16 -10.18
C SER A 314 5.12 27.76 -9.01
N SER A 315 4.93 29.07 -9.01
CA SER A 315 4.00 29.77 -8.13
C SER A 315 2.55 29.74 -8.65
N ALA A 316 2.29 28.96 -9.69
CA ALA A 316 1.00 28.84 -10.36
C ALA A 316 -0.06 28.12 -9.52
N GLU A 317 -1.20 27.87 -10.12
CA GLU A 317 -2.33 27.20 -9.47
C GLU A 317 -1.95 25.80 -8.96
N VAL A 318 -2.49 25.41 -7.80
CA VAL A 318 -2.40 24.07 -7.26
C VAL A 318 -3.79 23.44 -7.34
N PRO A 319 -3.93 22.24 -7.92
CA PRO A 319 -2.90 21.47 -8.62
C PRO A 319 -2.58 22.02 -10.02
N ALA A 320 -1.33 21.81 -10.48
CA ALA A 320 -0.89 22.20 -11.83
C ALA A 320 -1.50 21.30 -12.91
N GLY A 321 -1.67 20.03 -12.61
CA GLY A 321 -2.31 19.03 -13.47
C GLY A 321 -3.23 18.10 -12.69
N THR A 322 -4.33 17.67 -13.32
CA THR A 322 -5.27 16.71 -12.73
C THR A 322 -5.77 15.71 -13.75
N ILE A 323 -6.03 14.48 -13.30
CA ILE A 323 -6.74 13.43 -14.05
C ILE A 323 -7.49 12.54 -13.07
N GLY A 324 -8.57 11.88 -13.49
CA GLY A 324 -9.33 11.02 -12.59
C GLY A 324 -10.13 9.94 -13.28
N ILE A 325 -10.55 8.98 -12.48
CA ILE A 325 -11.39 7.85 -12.89
C ILE A 325 -12.55 7.68 -11.92
N LEU A 326 -13.75 7.44 -12.42
CA LEU A 326 -14.93 7.08 -11.62
C LEU A 326 -14.79 5.64 -11.12
N ALA A 327 -14.00 5.46 -10.10
CA ALA A 327 -13.70 4.20 -9.41
C ALA A 327 -13.14 4.52 -8.04
N GLN A 328 -13.00 3.51 -7.18
CA GLN A 328 -12.34 3.65 -5.89
C GLN A 328 -11.03 2.85 -5.88
N SER A 329 -9.91 3.54 -5.79
CA SER A 329 -8.59 2.93 -5.74
C SER A 329 -8.35 2.18 -4.44
N THR A 330 -7.61 1.09 -4.53
CA THR A 330 -7.13 0.32 -3.38
C THR A 330 -5.63 0.49 -3.15
N SER A 331 -4.86 0.79 -4.19
CA SER A 331 -3.42 1.05 -4.12
C SER A 331 -2.96 1.82 -5.35
N SER A 332 -1.79 2.43 -5.27
CA SER A 332 -1.12 3.08 -6.40
C SER A 332 0.38 2.80 -6.37
N TYR A 333 1.01 2.86 -7.53
CA TYR A 333 2.44 2.71 -7.71
C TYR A 333 2.94 3.80 -8.67
N THR A 334 4.07 4.40 -8.37
CA THR A 334 4.67 5.47 -9.19
C THR A 334 6.10 5.09 -9.55
N SER A 335 6.43 5.11 -10.83
CA SER A 335 7.80 5.12 -11.34
C SER A 335 8.23 6.55 -11.68
N THR A 336 9.41 6.74 -12.25
CA THR A 336 9.90 8.06 -12.69
C THR A 336 9.06 8.68 -13.81
N ASP A 337 8.32 7.88 -14.56
CA ASP A 337 7.60 8.32 -15.77
C ASP A 337 6.11 7.95 -15.78
N SER A 338 5.69 7.06 -14.89
CA SER A 338 4.37 6.44 -14.90
C SER A 338 3.74 6.39 -13.52
N LEU A 339 2.43 6.51 -13.48
CA LEU A 339 1.59 6.27 -12.31
C LEU A 339 0.59 5.19 -12.63
N TYR A 340 0.52 4.17 -11.78
CA TYR A 340 -0.45 3.09 -11.86
C TYR A 340 -1.41 3.17 -10.69
N VAL A 341 -2.70 3.13 -10.99
CA VAL A 341 -3.78 3.11 -9.99
C VAL A 341 -4.51 1.80 -10.09
N SER A 342 -4.65 1.09 -8.97
CA SER A 342 -5.37 -0.18 -8.92
C SER A 342 -6.74 -0.02 -8.29
N THR A 343 -7.75 -0.70 -8.83
CA THR A 343 -9.10 -0.78 -8.29
C THR A 343 -9.51 -2.24 -8.16
N THR A 344 -10.10 -2.63 -7.03
CA THR A 344 -10.58 -4.01 -6.86
C THR A 344 -12.01 -4.13 -7.32
N ARG A 345 -12.28 -5.14 -8.12
CA ARG A 345 -13.61 -5.43 -8.64
C ARG A 345 -14.10 -6.79 -8.18
N TRP A 346 -15.39 -6.82 -7.84
CA TRP A 346 -16.16 -8.03 -7.58
C TRP A 346 -17.18 -8.19 -8.68
N ASP A 347 -17.29 -9.37 -9.28
CA ASP A 347 -18.21 -9.60 -10.40
C ASP A 347 -19.67 -9.42 -9.97
N ASP A 348 -20.42 -8.59 -10.68
CA ASP A 348 -21.86 -8.32 -10.46
C ASP A 348 -22.72 -9.58 -10.63
N ALA A 349 -22.27 -10.59 -11.38
CA ALA A 349 -22.99 -11.85 -11.57
C ALA A 349 -23.23 -12.65 -10.27
N VAL A 350 -22.51 -12.31 -9.20
CA VAL A 350 -22.68 -12.94 -7.87
C VAL A 350 -23.89 -12.33 -7.11
N VAL A 351 -24.38 -11.16 -7.51
CA VAL A 351 -25.40 -10.39 -6.76
C VAL A 351 -26.83 -10.81 -7.12
N GLU A 352 -27.08 -11.31 -8.32
CA GLU A 352 -28.45 -11.60 -8.80
C GLU A 352 -29.07 -12.90 -8.28
N GLN A 353 -28.30 -13.81 -7.66
CA GLN A 353 -28.86 -15.04 -7.11
C GLN A 353 -28.34 -15.32 -5.70
N TYR A 354 -29.24 -15.38 -4.77
CA TYR A 354 -29.06 -15.75 -3.35
C TYR A 354 -28.46 -17.15 -3.08
N VAL A 355 -27.95 -17.81 -4.13
CA VAL A 355 -27.25 -19.09 -4.04
C VAL A 355 -25.92 -18.93 -4.79
N PRO A 356 -24.77 -18.92 -4.10
CA PRO A 356 -23.48 -18.87 -4.76
C PRO A 356 -23.20 -20.21 -5.43
N THR A 357 -23.64 -20.36 -6.67
CA THR A 357 -23.34 -21.55 -7.48
C THR A 357 -21.96 -21.47 -8.13
N ARG A 358 -21.34 -20.29 -8.17
CA ARG A 358 -19.94 -20.08 -8.56
C ARG A 358 -19.48 -18.77 -7.92
N GLN A 359 -18.53 -18.83 -7.02
CA GLN A 359 -17.85 -17.63 -6.54
C GLN A 359 -16.77 -17.30 -7.57
N VAL A 360 -16.80 -16.10 -8.11
CA VAL A 360 -15.79 -15.59 -9.04
C VAL A 360 -14.69 -14.93 -8.18
N PRO A 361 -13.40 -15.20 -8.44
CA PRO A 361 -12.32 -14.54 -7.71
C PRO A 361 -12.39 -13.02 -7.95
N PRO A 362 -11.97 -12.21 -6.98
CA PRO A 362 -11.84 -10.78 -7.20
C PRO A 362 -10.83 -10.51 -8.31
N TYR A 363 -11.05 -9.43 -9.03
CA TYR A 363 -10.12 -8.91 -10.03
C TYR A 363 -9.55 -7.58 -9.56
N THR A 364 -8.32 -7.31 -9.97
CA THR A 364 -7.73 -5.98 -9.88
C THR A 364 -7.62 -5.39 -11.28
N ASP A 365 -8.32 -4.28 -11.50
CA ASP A 365 -8.15 -3.45 -12.68
C ASP A 365 -7.03 -2.44 -12.40
N ILE A 366 -6.13 -2.27 -13.36
CA ILE A 366 -4.97 -1.38 -13.26
C ILE A 366 -5.07 -0.34 -14.38
N HIS A 367 -4.93 0.92 -14.01
CA HIS A 367 -4.99 2.06 -14.91
C HIS A 367 -3.65 2.78 -14.89
N ALA A 368 -3.01 2.88 -16.06
CA ALA A 368 -1.71 3.54 -16.23
C ALA A 368 -1.89 4.97 -16.73
N PHE A 369 -1.16 5.88 -16.11
CA PHE A 369 -1.08 7.29 -16.47
C PHE A 369 0.39 7.70 -16.63
N THR A 370 0.65 8.72 -17.44
CA THR A 370 1.95 9.39 -17.52
C THR A 370 1.81 10.85 -17.09
N PHE A 371 2.91 11.45 -16.71
CA PHE A 371 2.98 12.87 -16.36
C PHE A 371 4.11 13.57 -17.12
N SER A 372 3.85 14.84 -17.47
CA SER A 372 4.86 15.69 -18.13
C SER A 372 5.90 16.17 -17.13
N ALA A 373 7.07 16.56 -17.64
CA ALA A 373 8.18 17.05 -16.82
C ALA A 373 7.91 18.35 -16.05
N ASP A 374 6.79 19.02 -16.26
CA ASP A 374 6.32 20.21 -15.54
C ASP A 374 5.03 19.97 -14.76
N ALA A 375 4.64 18.71 -14.57
CA ALA A 375 3.40 18.25 -13.89
C ALA A 375 2.09 18.85 -14.47
N SER A 376 2.15 19.62 -15.54
CA SER A 376 0.99 20.32 -16.10
C SER A 376 0.07 19.41 -16.89
N ASP A 377 0.58 18.31 -17.42
CA ASP A 377 -0.21 17.34 -18.21
C ASP A 377 -0.08 15.93 -17.65
N LEU A 378 -1.23 15.43 -17.22
CA LEU A 378 -1.45 14.05 -16.86
C LEU A 378 -2.28 13.41 -17.97
N ALA A 379 -1.83 12.28 -18.49
CA ALA A 379 -2.48 11.59 -19.57
C ALA A 379 -2.72 10.11 -19.24
N TYR A 380 -3.90 9.61 -19.57
CA TYR A 380 -4.19 8.18 -19.55
C TYR A 380 -3.40 7.47 -20.64
N VAL A 381 -2.89 6.28 -20.32
CA VAL A 381 -2.08 5.46 -21.24
C VAL A 381 -2.81 4.17 -21.59
N ALA A 382 -3.13 3.35 -20.59
CA ALA A 382 -3.67 2.01 -20.80
C ALA A 382 -4.38 1.49 -19.56
N SER A 383 -5.24 0.50 -19.74
CA SER A 383 -5.81 -0.28 -18.63
C SER A 383 -5.69 -1.77 -18.88
N GLY A 384 -5.62 -2.53 -17.80
CA GLY A 384 -5.58 -3.99 -17.83
C GLY A 384 -6.17 -4.60 -16.58
N ARG A 385 -6.21 -5.93 -16.55
CA ARG A 385 -6.79 -6.70 -15.46
C ARG A 385 -5.93 -7.87 -15.09
N VAL A 386 -5.82 -8.13 -13.79
CA VAL A 386 -5.25 -9.36 -13.23
C VAL A 386 -6.24 -10.02 -12.27
N VAL A 387 -6.13 -11.35 -12.13
CA VAL A 387 -6.94 -12.11 -11.18
C VAL A 387 -6.36 -11.93 -9.77
N GLY A 388 -7.21 -11.66 -8.79
CA GLY A 388 -6.81 -11.51 -7.39
C GLY A 388 -6.74 -10.07 -6.91
N THR A 389 -6.24 -9.90 -5.70
CA THR A 389 -6.06 -8.62 -5.03
C THR A 389 -4.59 -8.39 -4.72
N LEU A 390 -4.17 -7.13 -4.71
CA LEU A 390 -2.83 -6.71 -4.30
C LEU A 390 -2.71 -6.72 -2.78
N LEU A 391 -1.51 -6.96 -2.26
CA LEU A 391 -1.20 -6.73 -0.85
C LEU A 391 -1.11 -5.23 -0.56
N ASN A 392 -0.28 -4.52 -1.33
CA ASN A 392 -0.01 -3.08 -1.25
C ASN A 392 0.67 -2.62 -2.55
N SER A 393 1.25 -1.43 -2.60
CA SER A 393 1.98 -0.88 -3.76
C SER A 393 3.17 -1.73 -4.19
N TYR A 394 3.85 -2.43 -3.26
CA TYR A 394 4.96 -3.36 -3.56
C TYR A 394 4.57 -4.53 -4.44
N SER A 395 3.29 -4.82 -4.48
CA SER A 395 2.76 -5.81 -5.40
C SER A 395 2.89 -5.38 -6.86
N MET A 396 3.27 -4.12 -7.12
CA MET A 396 3.50 -3.58 -8.46
C MET A 396 4.95 -3.10 -8.62
N SER A 397 5.54 -3.25 -9.80
CA SER A 397 6.84 -2.67 -10.15
C SER A 397 6.99 -2.60 -11.66
N GLU A 398 7.45 -1.48 -12.18
CA GLU A 398 7.81 -1.30 -13.58
C GLU A 398 9.28 -1.64 -13.80
N TYR A 399 9.58 -2.45 -14.83
CA TYR A 399 10.94 -2.80 -15.18
C TYR A 399 11.03 -3.07 -16.68
N GLU A 400 11.96 -2.42 -17.37
CA GLU A 400 12.21 -2.56 -18.82
C GLU A 400 10.93 -2.46 -19.69
N GLY A 401 10.00 -1.57 -19.29
CA GLY A 401 8.77 -1.27 -20.03
C GLY A 401 7.67 -2.32 -19.90
N VAL A 402 7.71 -3.14 -18.85
CA VAL A 402 6.62 -4.02 -18.43
C VAL A 402 6.27 -3.76 -16.96
N LEU A 403 5.00 -3.90 -16.62
CA LEU A 403 4.52 -3.85 -15.23
C LEU A 403 4.40 -5.27 -14.68
N ARG A 404 5.03 -5.52 -13.54
CA ARG A 404 4.95 -6.77 -12.78
C ARG A 404 3.96 -6.61 -11.65
N VAL A 405 3.07 -7.57 -11.47
CA VAL A 405 1.96 -7.47 -10.50
C VAL A 405 1.82 -8.77 -9.73
N ALA A 406 1.97 -8.74 -8.41
CA ALA A 406 1.77 -9.89 -7.54
C ALA A 406 0.38 -9.84 -6.91
N THR A 407 -0.35 -10.97 -6.96
CA THR A 407 -1.73 -11.04 -6.46
C THR A 407 -2.00 -12.28 -5.61
N THR A 408 -2.93 -12.16 -4.66
CA THR A 408 -3.61 -13.29 -4.01
C THR A 408 -5.00 -13.42 -4.60
N SER A 409 -5.33 -14.58 -5.14
CA SER A 409 -6.64 -14.92 -5.69
C SER A 409 -7.30 -16.06 -4.90
N TYR A 410 -8.58 -16.34 -5.19
CA TYR A 410 -9.31 -17.47 -4.60
C TYR A 410 -9.69 -18.44 -5.71
N ASP A 411 -9.14 -19.66 -5.66
CA ASP A 411 -9.48 -20.73 -6.60
C ASP A 411 -10.64 -21.55 -6.03
N TYR A 412 -11.85 -21.29 -6.51
CA TYR A 412 -13.06 -22.00 -6.09
C TYR A 412 -13.25 -23.35 -6.81
N ASP A 413 -12.59 -23.59 -7.94
CA ASP A 413 -12.76 -24.79 -8.74
C ASP A 413 -11.98 -26.00 -8.17
N PHE A 414 -10.92 -25.77 -7.39
CA PHE A 414 -10.08 -26.82 -6.76
C PHE A 414 -10.32 -27.02 -5.25
N GLY A 415 -11.49 -26.66 -4.74
CA GLY A 415 -11.84 -26.88 -3.33
C GLY A 415 -11.78 -25.64 -2.44
N GLY A 416 -11.73 -24.43 -3.04
CA GLY A 416 -11.85 -23.16 -2.34
C GLY A 416 -10.59 -22.78 -1.57
N GLY A 417 -9.43 -22.81 -2.21
CA GLY A 417 -8.15 -22.35 -1.66
C GLY A 417 -7.71 -21.02 -2.24
N GLN A 418 -6.85 -20.31 -1.49
CA GLN A 418 -6.11 -19.16 -2.01
C GLN A 418 -5.04 -19.66 -2.99
N ASP A 419 -4.78 -18.88 -4.02
CA ASP A 419 -3.67 -19.05 -4.94
C ASP A 419 -2.97 -17.70 -5.13
N ASN A 420 -1.65 -17.73 -5.31
CA ASN A 420 -0.86 -16.52 -5.46
C ASN A 420 -0.08 -16.60 -6.76
N GLY A 421 0.10 -15.45 -7.42
CA GLY A 421 0.82 -15.38 -8.69
C GLY A 421 1.48 -14.04 -8.90
N VAL A 422 2.36 -14.02 -9.91
CA VAL A 422 2.95 -12.80 -10.48
C VAL A 422 2.59 -12.74 -11.94
N HIS A 423 2.02 -11.63 -12.36
CA HIS A 423 1.56 -11.32 -13.70
C HIS A 423 2.46 -10.27 -14.33
N ILE A 424 2.81 -10.43 -15.59
CA ILE A 424 3.62 -9.47 -16.34
C ILE A 424 2.75 -8.82 -17.40
N LEU A 425 2.57 -7.51 -17.29
CA LEU A 425 1.69 -6.72 -18.16
C LEU A 425 2.53 -5.80 -19.05
N LYS A 426 2.11 -5.65 -20.30
CA LYS A 426 2.75 -4.75 -21.26
C LYS A 426 1.73 -3.84 -21.92
N VAL A 427 2.08 -2.56 -22.03
CA VAL A 427 1.27 -1.56 -22.77
C VAL A 427 1.26 -1.91 -24.25
N THR A 428 0.07 -2.09 -24.83
CA THR A 428 -0.17 -2.35 -26.24
C THR A 428 -1.37 -1.53 -26.70
N GLY A 429 -1.13 -0.38 -27.32
CA GLY A 429 -2.18 0.62 -27.54
C GLY A 429 -2.70 1.19 -26.23
N GLU A 430 -3.99 1.11 -25.98
CA GLU A 430 -4.62 1.53 -24.72
C GLU A 430 -4.89 0.36 -23.76
N GLU A 431 -4.24 -0.79 -23.99
CA GLU A 431 -4.40 -2.01 -23.19
C GLU A 431 -3.11 -2.37 -22.47
N LEU A 432 -3.22 -2.74 -21.19
CA LEU A 432 -2.21 -3.46 -20.43
C LEU A 432 -2.47 -4.96 -20.59
N LEU A 433 -1.79 -5.58 -21.55
CA LEU A 433 -1.95 -7.01 -21.86
C LEU A 433 -1.02 -7.86 -21.00
N GLU A 434 -1.57 -8.91 -20.38
CA GLU A 434 -0.76 -9.95 -19.76
C GLU A 434 0.00 -10.71 -20.83
N ILE A 435 1.35 -10.69 -20.73
CA ILE A 435 2.25 -11.36 -21.66
C ILE A 435 2.92 -12.59 -21.05
N GLY A 436 2.88 -12.74 -19.74
CA GLY A 436 3.39 -13.88 -18.98
C GLY A 436 2.86 -13.88 -17.56
N ALA A 437 2.83 -15.06 -16.94
CA ALA A 437 2.45 -15.21 -15.53
C ALA A 437 3.06 -16.46 -14.91
N VAL A 438 3.38 -16.40 -13.62
CA VAL A 438 3.69 -17.54 -12.78
C VAL A 438 2.68 -17.61 -11.65
N ASN A 439 2.00 -18.76 -11.50
CA ASN A 439 0.92 -18.99 -10.54
C ASN A 439 1.22 -20.19 -9.64
N GLY A 440 0.43 -20.41 -8.61
CA GLY A 440 0.54 -21.56 -7.72
C GLY A 440 1.54 -21.39 -6.59
N LEU A 441 1.90 -20.13 -6.26
CA LEU A 441 2.80 -19.82 -5.16
C LEU A 441 2.05 -19.98 -3.83
N GLY A 442 2.43 -20.94 -2.98
CA GLY A 442 1.84 -21.14 -1.66
C GLY A 442 0.32 -21.35 -1.67
N ARG A 443 -0.16 -22.37 -2.37
CA ARG A 443 -1.60 -22.66 -2.42
C ARG A 443 -2.22 -22.83 -1.03
N GLY A 444 -3.29 -22.09 -0.76
CA GLY A 444 -3.97 -22.04 0.54
C GLY A 444 -3.32 -21.06 1.53
N GLU A 445 -2.40 -20.22 1.04
CA GLU A 445 -1.69 -19.17 1.76
C GLU A 445 -2.00 -17.80 1.16
N THR A 446 -1.68 -16.71 1.86
CA THR A 446 -1.78 -15.33 1.37
C THR A 446 -0.40 -14.71 1.27
N ILE A 447 -0.21 -13.84 0.29
CA ILE A 447 1.01 -13.01 0.19
C ILE A 447 1.11 -12.13 1.44
N GLN A 448 2.33 -12.10 2.04
CA GLN A 448 2.68 -11.28 3.19
C GLN A 448 3.78 -10.26 2.85
N GLY A 449 4.55 -10.51 1.81
CA GLY A 449 5.59 -9.61 1.33
C GLY A 449 5.92 -9.88 -0.13
N VAL A 450 6.20 -8.82 -0.85
CA VAL A 450 6.62 -8.86 -2.26
C VAL A 450 7.79 -7.91 -2.45
N ARG A 451 8.76 -8.31 -3.26
CA ARG A 451 9.81 -7.42 -3.74
C ARG A 451 10.25 -7.82 -5.15
N PHE A 452 10.31 -6.83 -6.01
CA PHE A 452 10.93 -6.97 -7.32
C PHE A 452 12.29 -6.26 -7.32
N ASP A 453 13.31 -6.88 -7.91
CA ASP A 453 14.68 -6.35 -7.96
C ASP A 453 15.32 -6.74 -9.30
N GLY A 454 15.48 -5.77 -10.20
CA GLY A 454 15.93 -6.05 -11.56
C GLY A 454 15.14 -7.21 -12.20
N PRO A 455 15.81 -8.24 -12.73
CA PRO A 455 15.14 -9.39 -13.35
C PRO A 455 14.60 -10.41 -12.34
N ARG A 456 14.64 -10.14 -11.04
CA ARG A 456 14.21 -11.08 -10.00
C ARG A 456 12.92 -10.61 -9.32
N GLY A 457 12.16 -11.58 -8.80
CA GLY A 457 11.03 -11.34 -7.92
C GLY A 457 11.15 -12.20 -6.66
N TYR A 458 10.74 -11.64 -5.52
CA TYR A 458 10.68 -12.32 -4.24
C TYR A 458 9.25 -12.22 -3.73
N VAL A 459 8.65 -13.37 -3.40
CA VAL A 459 7.29 -13.44 -2.87
C VAL A 459 7.32 -14.27 -1.59
N VAL A 460 6.73 -13.75 -0.55
CA VAL A 460 6.55 -14.43 0.73
C VAL A 460 5.07 -14.68 0.92
N THR A 461 4.70 -15.94 1.16
CA THR A 461 3.32 -16.30 1.50
C THR A 461 3.28 -16.91 2.90
N PHE A 462 2.16 -16.86 3.59
CA PHE A 462 2.05 -17.39 4.95
C PHE A 462 0.70 -18.01 5.25
N ARG A 463 0.75 -19.13 5.97
CA ARG A 463 -0.36 -19.72 6.69
C ARG A 463 0.07 -20.28 8.06
N GLN A 464 1.20 -21.00 8.13
CA GLN A 464 1.78 -21.58 9.35
C GLN A 464 3.30 -21.66 9.29
N ILE A 465 3.87 -21.88 8.12
CA ILE A 465 5.31 -21.90 7.83
C ILE A 465 5.47 -21.15 6.51
N ASP A 466 6.44 -20.26 6.45
CA ASP A 466 6.63 -19.30 5.38
C ASP A 466 7.53 -19.84 4.27
N PRO A 467 7.07 -20.00 3.04
CA PRO A 467 7.97 -20.10 1.90
C PRO A 467 8.33 -18.72 1.35
N LEU A 468 9.66 -18.44 1.30
CA LEU A 468 10.21 -17.43 0.40
C LEU A 468 10.35 -18.04 -0.99
N TYR A 469 9.66 -17.49 -1.97
CA TYR A 469 9.78 -17.83 -3.37
C TYR A 469 10.73 -16.87 -4.07
N VAL A 470 11.63 -17.41 -4.89
CA VAL A 470 12.53 -16.67 -5.77
C VAL A 470 12.11 -16.92 -7.22
N LEU A 471 11.82 -15.82 -7.93
CA LEU A 471 11.35 -15.85 -9.31
C LEU A 471 12.42 -15.30 -10.24
N ASP A 472 12.57 -15.94 -11.41
CA ASP A 472 13.29 -15.38 -12.56
C ASP A 472 12.27 -14.71 -13.49
N LEU A 473 12.40 -13.41 -13.66
CA LEU A 473 11.55 -12.56 -14.47
C LEU A 473 12.33 -11.94 -15.65
N SER A 474 13.50 -12.51 -15.99
CA SER A 474 14.36 -12.00 -17.06
C SER A 474 13.73 -12.14 -18.44
N ASP A 475 12.91 -13.19 -18.66
CA ASP A 475 12.02 -13.28 -19.81
C ASP A 475 10.60 -12.94 -19.36
N PRO A 476 10.08 -11.74 -19.69
CA PRO A 476 8.76 -11.31 -19.25
C PRO A 476 7.62 -12.17 -19.84
N THR A 477 7.88 -12.98 -20.87
CA THR A 477 6.87 -13.87 -21.48
C THR A 477 6.86 -15.28 -20.88
N GLU A 478 7.93 -15.65 -20.16
CA GLU A 478 8.10 -16.96 -19.52
C GLU A 478 8.66 -16.79 -18.09
N PRO A 479 7.94 -16.08 -17.16
CA PRO A 479 8.39 -15.93 -15.79
C PRO A 479 8.41 -17.28 -15.07
N GLU A 480 9.49 -17.58 -14.32
CA GLU A 480 9.71 -18.88 -13.71
C GLU A 480 9.89 -18.81 -12.19
N LEU A 481 9.32 -19.78 -11.46
CA LEU A 481 9.68 -20.07 -10.09
C LEU A 481 10.99 -20.87 -10.07
N VAL A 482 12.09 -20.24 -9.62
CA VAL A 482 13.42 -20.86 -9.63
C VAL A 482 13.85 -21.39 -8.26
N GLY A 483 13.29 -20.87 -7.16
CA GLY A 483 13.64 -21.32 -5.81
C GLY A 483 12.52 -21.17 -4.79
N GLU A 484 12.55 -22.04 -3.78
CA GLU A 484 11.64 -22.03 -2.64
C GLU A 484 12.43 -22.35 -1.37
N LEU A 485 12.24 -21.57 -0.31
CA LEU A 485 12.81 -21.83 1.01
C LEU A 485 11.72 -21.68 2.08
N LYS A 486 11.49 -22.73 2.85
CA LYS A 486 10.54 -22.73 3.99
C LYS A 486 11.27 -22.44 5.27
N VAL A 487 10.83 -21.41 5.98
CA VAL A 487 11.36 -20.99 7.28
C VAL A 487 10.21 -20.77 8.27
N PRO A 488 10.41 -20.97 9.58
CA PRO A 488 9.40 -20.65 10.59
C PRO A 488 9.22 -19.11 10.71
N GLY A 489 7.97 -18.67 10.81
CA GLY A 489 7.63 -17.24 10.83
C GLY A 489 7.27 -16.72 9.45
N TYR A 490 7.29 -15.40 9.24
CA TYR A 490 7.08 -14.78 7.93
C TYR A 490 7.72 -13.40 7.85
N SER A 491 8.12 -13.03 6.63
CA SER A 491 8.66 -11.70 6.32
C SER A 491 7.58 -10.83 5.69
N THR A 492 7.41 -9.62 6.23
CA THR A 492 6.49 -8.61 5.69
C THR A 492 7.22 -7.61 4.80
N TYR A 493 8.52 -7.45 5.04
CA TYR A 493 9.39 -6.54 4.33
C TYR A 493 10.64 -7.25 3.81
N LEU A 494 11.05 -6.96 2.58
CA LEU A 494 12.22 -7.54 1.92
C LEU A 494 13.08 -6.42 1.31
N LYS A 495 14.38 -6.41 1.64
CA LYS A 495 15.38 -5.48 1.10
C LYS A 495 16.51 -6.25 0.43
N PRO A 496 16.53 -6.38 -0.90
CA PRO A 496 17.72 -6.79 -1.62
C PRO A 496 18.86 -5.80 -1.37
N ILE A 497 20.10 -6.27 -1.20
CA ILE A 497 21.22 -5.41 -0.80
C ILE A 497 22.44 -5.46 -1.72
N ASP A 498 22.61 -6.49 -2.53
CA ASP A 498 23.78 -6.65 -3.43
C ASP A 498 23.57 -7.67 -4.55
N GLY A 499 22.31 -7.93 -4.92
CA GLY A 499 21.95 -8.94 -5.90
C GLY A 499 22.07 -10.40 -5.43
N ASP A 500 22.82 -10.66 -4.36
CA ASP A 500 23.05 -12.00 -3.81
C ASP A 500 22.41 -12.21 -2.43
N ARG A 501 22.00 -11.12 -1.75
CA ARG A 501 21.41 -11.19 -0.41
C ARG A 501 20.15 -10.35 -0.29
N VAL A 502 19.24 -10.83 0.56
CA VAL A 502 18.02 -10.11 0.93
C VAL A 502 17.96 -10.00 2.46
N ILE A 503 17.87 -8.78 2.99
CA ILE A 503 17.51 -8.55 4.39
C ILE A 503 15.99 -8.53 4.47
N THR A 504 15.42 -9.13 5.51
CA THR A 504 13.98 -9.09 5.74
C THR A 504 13.65 -8.66 7.16
N VAL A 505 12.51 -8.02 7.32
CA VAL A 505 11.86 -7.78 8.60
C VAL A 505 10.52 -8.51 8.60
N GLY A 506 10.16 -9.11 9.73
CA GLY A 506 8.92 -9.85 9.85
C GLY A 506 8.76 -10.46 11.22
N MET A 507 7.96 -11.50 11.29
CA MET A 507 7.66 -12.21 12.54
C MET A 507 8.39 -13.54 12.58
N SER A 508 9.10 -13.82 13.68
CA SER A 508 9.69 -15.12 13.93
C SER A 508 8.64 -16.11 14.41
N GLY A 509 8.86 -17.40 14.17
CA GLY A 509 7.93 -18.45 14.58
C GLY A 509 8.63 -19.73 14.99
N THR A 510 7.87 -20.64 15.58
CA THR A 510 8.31 -22.01 15.87
C THR A 510 8.01 -22.93 14.68
N ASP A 511 8.62 -24.11 14.65
CA ASP A 511 8.33 -25.15 13.64
C ASP A 511 6.84 -25.58 13.64
N THR A 512 6.07 -25.23 14.68
CA THR A 512 4.64 -25.50 14.80
C THR A 512 3.76 -24.32 14.35
N GLY A 513 4.38 -23.24 13.83
CA GLY A 513 3.69 -22.04 13.33
C GLY A 513 3.24 -21.05 14.41
N GLN A 514 3.73 -21.19 15.66
CA GLN A 514 3.45 -20.23 16.71
C GLN A 514 4.40 -19.01 16.56
N ILE A 515 3.87 -17.81 16.40
CA ILE A 515 4.62 -16.57 16.34
C ILE A 515 5.26 -16.27 17.70
N THR A 516 6.53 -15.86 17.68
CA THR A 516 7.34 -15.61 18.89
C THR A 516 7.75 -14.15 19.05
N GLY A 517 7.81 -13.36 17.99
CA GLY A 517 8.15 -11.95 18.03
C GLY A 517 8.66 -11.41 16.68
N ALA A 518 9.04 -10.14 16.66
CA ALA A 518 9.63 -9.51 15.48
C ALA A 518 11.10 -9.93 15.30
N GLN A 519 11.53 -10.14 14.05
CA GLN A 519 12.89 -10.51 13.69
C GLN A 519 13.40 -9.77 12.46
N VAL A 520 14.72 -9.67 12.37
CA VAL A 520 15.45 -9.42 11.13
C VAL A 520 16.08 -10.73 10.68
N ALA A 521 15.96 -11.07 9.40
CA ALA A 521 16.63 -12.22 8.83
C ALA A 521 17.44 -11.82 7.59
N VAL A 522 18.43 -12.63 7.24
CA VAL A 522 19.25 -12.45 6.03
C VAL A 522 19.18 -13.74 5.23
N PHE A 523 18.85 -13.60 3.97
CA PHE A 523 18.81 -14.70 3.00
C PHE A 523 19.94 -14.54 1.99
N ASP A 524 20.63 -15.63 1.71
CA ASP A 524 21.58 -15.77 0.58
C ASP A 524 20.78 -16.32 -0.61
N VAL A 525 20.72 -15.54 -1.68
CA VAL A 525 20.04 -15.85 -2.94
C VAL A 525 21.00 -15.84 -4.13
N SER A 526 22.31 -15.98 -3.87
CA SER A 526 23.36 -16.06 -4.90
C SER A 526 23.15 -17.24 -5.84
N ASP A 527 22.65 -18.38 -5.33
CA ASP A 527 22.05 -19.45 -6.13
C ASP A 527 20.51 -19.35 -5.97
N PRO A 528 19.82 -18.68 -6.87
CA PRO A 528 18.38 -18.45 -6.73
C PRO A 528 17.57 -19.76 -6.67
N SER A 529 18.13 -20.88 -7.17
CA SER A 529 17.50 -22.21 -7.07
C SER A 529 17.62 -22.86 -5.69
N LYS A 530 18.45 -22.29 -4.80
CA LYS A 530 18.72 -22.81 -3.46
C LYS A 530 18.87 -21.66 -2.44
N PRO A 531 17.85 -20.85 -2.25
CA PRO A 531 17.91 -19.78 -1.26
C PRO A 531 18.16 -20.34 0.15
N LEU A 532 18.94 -19.64 0.96
CA LEU A 532 19.31 -20.07 2.30
C LEU A 532 19.11 -18.93 3.31
N GLN A 533 18.48 -19.19 4.44
CA GLN A 533 18.50 -18.27 5.56
C GLN A 533 19.85 -18.42 6.28
N VAL A 534 20.69 -17.36 6.21
CA VAL A 534 22.07 -17.40 6.72
C VAL A 534 22.23 -16.74 8.07
N ALA A 535 21.33 -15.82 8.43
CA ALA A 535 21.33 -15.20 9.75
C ALA A 535 19.93 -14.75 10.18
N THR A 536 19.72 -14.69 11.50
CA THR A 536 18.51 -14.12 12.12
C THR A 536 18.87 -13.37 13.40
N ALA A 537 18.11 -12.34 13.74
CA ALA A 537 18.16 -11.66 15.02
C ALA A 537 16.74 -11.35 15.49
N GLU A 538 16.40 -11.80 16.70
CA GLU A 538 15.15 -11.40 17.35
C GLU A 538 15.27 -9.96 17.85
N ILE A 539 14.23 -9.15 17.60
CA ILE A 539 14.21 -7.72 17.93
C ILE A 539 13.43 -7.49 19.23
N ALA A 540 12.18 -7.89 19.27
CA ALA A 540 11.24 -7.67 20.37
C ALA A 540 9.95 -8.52 20.15
N GLN A 541 8.93 -8.32 20.99
CA GLN A 541 7.61 -8.90 20.72
C GLN A 541 6.96 -8.27 19.48
N TRP A 542 7.18 -6.98 19.27
CA TRP A 542 6.69 -6.21 18.13
C TRP A 542 7.68 -5.13 17.70
N SER A 543 7.61 -4.74 16.42
CA SER A 543 8.36 -3.63 15.83
C SER A 543 7.49 -2.91 14.82
N GLU A 544 7.55 -1.58 14.78
CA GLU A 544 6.88 -0.77 13.75
C GLU A 544 7.33 -1.19 12.34
N ALA A 545 8.60 -1.56 12.17
CA ALA A 545 9.15 -2.02 10.89
C ALA A 545 8.52 -3.31 10.34
N THR A 546 7.70 -4.03 11.12
CA THR A 546 6.92 -5.18 10.60
C THR A 546 5.64 -4.76 9.86
N SER A 547 5.20 -3.51 10.03
CA SER A 547 4.01 -2.94 9.38
C SER A 547 4.33 -1.68 8.58
N ASP A 548 5.39 -0.97 8.93
CA ASP A 548 5.86 0.26 8.28
C ASP A 548 7.35 0.13 7.91
N PRO A 549 7.66 -0.15 6.66
CA PRO A 549 9.04 -0.28 6.20
C PRO A 549 9.90 0.98 6.33
N HIS A 550 9.31 2.18 6.35
CA HIS A 550 10.07 3.42 6.59
C HIS A 550 10.70 3.46 7.99
N ALA A 551 10.20 2.65 8.92
CA ALA A 551 10.81 2.49 10.23
C ALA A 551 12.09 1.65 10.21
N PHE A 552 12.40 0.95 9.11
CA PHE A 552 13.61 0.17 8.92
C PHE A 552 14.70 1.00 8.25
N LEU A 553 15.91 1.00 8.83
CA LEU A 553 17.08 1.62 8.22
C LEU A 553 18.13 0.55 7.87
N TRP A 554 18.58 0.51 6.63
CA TRP A 554 19.78 -0.17 6.17
C TRP A 554 20.82 0.85 5.72
N TRP A 555 22.05 0.75 6.30
CA TRP A 555 23.17 1.59 5.91
C TRP A 555 24.30 0.74 5.31
N PRO A 556 24.44 0.70 3.97
CA PRO A 556 25.35 -0.21 3.28
C PRO A 556 26.82 0.09 3.55
N GLU A 557 27.23 1.35 3.74
CA GLU A 557 28.64 1.72 3.91
C GLU A 557 29.29 1.04 5.13
N THR A 558 28.54 0.82 6.18
CA THR A 558 29.04 0.18 7.39
C THR A 558 28.35 -1.13 7.73
N GLY A 559 27.32 -1.51 6.97
CA GLY A 559 26.54 -2.73 7.19
C GLY A 559 25.61 -2.65 8.41
N GLN A 560 25.18 -1.46 8.80
CA GLN A 560 24.31 -1.28 9.96
C GLN A 560 22.83 -1.34 9.59
N ILE A 561 22.07 -1.96 10.48
CA ILE A 561 20.62 -2.05 10.43
C ILE A 561 20.08 -1.45 11.71
N VAL A 562 19.11 -0.52 11.62
CA VAL A 562 18.42 0.03 12.78
C VAL A 562 16.95 -0.32 12.69
N VAL A 563 16.42 -0.93 13.75
CA VAL A 563 15.01 -1.34 13.82
C VAL A 563 14.41 -0.83 15.12
N PRO A 564 13.35 0.00 15.06
CA PRO A 564 12.58 0.38 16.23
C PRO A 564 11.95 -0.83 16.91
N LYS A 565 11.77 -0.73 18.20
CA LYS A 565 11.12 -1.76 19.01
C LYS A 565 10.18 -1.12 20.02
N GLU A 566 9.30 -1.92 20.58
CA GLU A 566 8.48 -1.50 21.72
C GLU A 566 9.36 -0.95 22.87
N LEU A 567 8.85 0.08 23.56
CA LEU A 567 9.55 0.66 24.69
C LEU A 567 9.67 -0.33 25.85
N VAL A 568 10.90 -0.60 26.28
CA VAL A 568 11.17 -1.39 27.48
C VAL A 568 11.89 -0.49 28.50
N CYS A 569 11.14 -0.05 29.51
CA CYS A 569 11.66 0.82 30.56
C CYS A 569 12.06 -0.01 31.78
N ASN A 570 13.29 0.16 32.24
CA ASN A 570 13.74 -0.41 33.50
C ASN A 570 13.29 0.48 34.68
N GLU A 571 12.65 -0.11 35.68
CA GLU A 571 12.05 0.60 36.83
C GLU A 571 13.04 1.38 37.71
N MET A 572 14.35 1.30 37.48
CA MET A 572 15.36 1.94 38.30
C MET A 572 16.24 2.91 37.49
N GLY A 573 15.84 4.17 37.42
CA GLY A 573 16.74 5.33 37.25
C GLY A 573 17.67 5.30 36.03
N GLY A 574 17.19 4.82 34.87
CA GLY A 574 17.98 4.78 33.65
C GLY A 574 17.88 6.06 32.81
N THR A 575 18.78 6.22 31.87
CA THR A 575 18.85 7.35 30.92
C THR A 575 17.80 7.29 29.81
N GLY A 576 16.68 6.55 29.99
CA GLY A 576 15.61 6.32 29.02
C GLY A 576 15.20 4.85 28.93
N CYS A 577 14.27 4.57 28.02
CA CYS A 577 13.78 3.23 27.72
C CYS A 577 14.47 2.70 26.46
N GLU A 578 14.71 1.39 26.37
CA GLU A 578 15.13 0.76 25.09
C GLU A 578 14.06 1.02 24.05
N SER A 579 14.44 1.53 22.90
CA SER A 579 13.51 1.96 21.86
C SER A 579 13.88 1.50 20.45
N ALA A 580 15.12 1.11 20.21
CA ALA A 580 15.57 0.49 18.96
C ALA A 580 16.77 -0.43 19.17
N VAL A 581 16.95 -1.38 18.26
CA VAL A 581 18.12 -2.26 18.17
C VAL A 581 18.95 -1.84 16.97
N VAL A 582 20.27 -1.82 17.14
CA VAL A 582 21.24 -1.64 16.06
C VAL A 582 21.96 -2.97 15.83
N LEU A 583 21.78 -3.51 14.63
CA LEU A 583 22.46 -4.72 14.18
C LEU A 583 23.55 -4.34 13.19
N LYS A 584 24.54 -5.21 13.04
CA LYS A 584 25.59 -5.11 12.04
C LYS A 584 25.64 -6.39 11.23
N LEU A 585 25.54 -6.24 9.92
CA LEU A 585 25.73 -7.31 8.94
C LEU A 585 27.15 -7.24 8.37
N ASP A 586 27.92 -8.32 8.54
CA ASP A 586 29.25 -8.52 7.94
C ASP A 586 29.26 -9.85 7.19
N GLY A 587 29.29 -9.79 5.86
CA GLY A 587 29.07 -10.96 5.02
C GLY A 587 27.71 -11.59 5.31
N THR A 588 27.70 -12.80 5.84
CA THR A 588 26.48 -13.54 6.26
C THR A 588 26.29 -13.55 7.78
N THR A 589 27.05 -12.75 8.52
CA THR A 589 26.99 -12.72 9.98
C THR A 589 26.25 -11.48 10.46
N LEU A 590 25.15 -11.67 11.17
CA LEU A 590 24.35 -10.63 11.79
C LEU A 590 24.63 -10.59 13.29
N THR A 591 25.07 -9.44 13.81
CA THR A 591 25.40 -9.26 15.22
C THR A 591 24.72 -8.03 15.80
N GLU A 592 24.25 -8.10 17.05
CA GLU A 592 23.77 -6.92 17.77
C GLU A 592 24.97 -6.01 18.10
N GLN A 593 24.99 -4.79 17.57
CA GLN A 593 25.99 -3.78 17.89
C GLN A 593 25.64 -3.08 19.20
N GLY A 594 24.35 -2.84 19.45
CA GLY A 594 23.86 -2.20 20.65
C GLY A 594 22.40 -1.83 20.59
N ARG A 595 21.96 -1.05 21.57
CA ARG A 595 20.59 -0.61 21.73
C ARG A 595 20.53 0.89 21.91
N LEU A 596 19.48 1.50 21.41
CA LEU A 596 19.23 2.93 21.52
C LEU A 596 18.18 3.20 22.60
N PHE A 597 18.44 4.24 23.38
CA PHE A 597 17.60 4.61 24.53
C PHE A 597 17.03 6.00 24.32
N GLN A 598 15.71 6.11 24.37
CA GLN A 598 14.97 7.37 24.41
C GLN A 598 13.78 7.22 25.36
N TRP A 599 13.17 8.35 25.80
CA TRP A 599 12.00 8.32 26.68
C TRP A 599 10.69 8.02 25.93
N PHE A 600 10.70 8.22 24.63
CA PHE A 600 9.56 7.95 23.73
C PHE A 600 9.99 6.97 22.65
N PRO A 601 9.05 6.23 22.02
CA PRO A 601 9.34 5.34 20.92
C PRO A 601 10.10 6.06 19.82
N ILE A 602 11.22 5.49 19.38
CA ILE A 602 11.87 5.89 18.13
C ILE A 602 10.92 5.49 17.00
N ARG A 603 10.53 6.46 16.20
CA ARG A 603 9.65 6.26 15.04
C ARG A 603 10.46 6.07 13.77
N ARG A 604 11.53 6.81 13.61
CA ARG A 604 12.44 6.74 12.46
C ARG A 604 13.88 6.86 12.90
N ALA A 605 14.74 6.29 12.05
CA ALA A 605 16.19 6.46 12.11
C ALA A 605 16.69 6.79 10.70
N VAL A 606 17.54 7.79 10.58
CA VAL A 606 18.20 8.18 9.33
C VAL A 606 19.71 8.35 9.56
N ILE A 607 20.48 8.24 8.48
CA ILE A 607 21.89 8.63 8.51
C ILE A 607 22.01 10.02 7.91
N ALA A 608 22.68 10.90 8.60
CA ALA A 608 23.05 12.22 8.11
C ALA A 608 24.50 12.51 8.48
N GLN A 609 25.33 12.87 7.49
CA GLN A 609 26.77 13.13 7.66
C GLN A 609 27.52 11.99 8.36
N ASN A 610 27.22 10.73 8.03
CA ASN A 610 27.75 9.54 8.69
C ASN A 610 27.45 9.45 10.20
N GLN A 611 26.40 10.09 10.67
CA GLN A 611 25.91 10.01 12.03
C GLN A 611 24.51 9.38 12.05
N LEU A 612 24.21 8.65 13.09
CA LEU A 612 22.89 8.06 13.29
C LEU A 612 21.98 9.10 13.96
N VAL A 613 20.92 9.48 13.27
CA VAL A 613 19.90 10.38 13.78
C VAL A 613 18.62 9.60 14.05
N THR A 614 18.11 9.67 15.27
CA THR A 614 16.87 9.00 15.66
C THR A 614 15.84 10.00 16.15
N ILE A 615 14.59 9.80 15.72
CA ILE A 615 13.49 10.72 15.93
C ILE A 615 12.39 10.06 16.76
N SER A 616 11.96 10.76 17.81
CA SER A 616 10.86 10.38 18.70
C SER A 616 10.01 11.59 19.08
N ALA A 617 8.89 11.37 19.76
CA ALA A 617 8.07 12.48 20.28
C ALA A 617 8.84 13.39 21.26
N GLY A 618 9.87 12.87 21.92
CA GLY A 618 10.70 13.66 22.84
C GLY A 618 11.79 14.49 22.19
N GLY A 619 12.13 14.24 20.92
CA GLY A 619 13.18 14.99 20.25
C GLY A 619 13.97 14.19 19.20
N THR A 620 14.95 14.88 18.62
CA THR A 620 15.93 14.35 17.68
C THR A 620 17.26 14.10 18.39
N LYS A 621 17.73 12.87 18.33
CA LYS A 621 19.01 12.43 18.91
C LYS A 621 20.01 12.11 17.83
N VAL A 622 21.21 12.67 17.94
CA VAL A 622 22.35 12.35 17.07
C VAL A 622 23.33 11.50 17.83
N SER A 623 23.77 10.40 17.23
CA SER A 623 24.72 9.44 17.83
C SER A 623 25.82 9.06 16.85
N GLN A 624 26.98 8.69 17.38
CA GLN A 624 28.07 8.11 16.59
C GLN A 624 27.67 6.74 16.05
N LEU A 625 27.94 6.48 14.76
CA LEU A 625 27.68 5.16 14.16
C LEU A 625 28.55 4.06 14.75
N SER A 626 29.80 4.38 15.19
CA SER A 626 30.77 3.39 15.61
C SER A 626 30.46 2.74 16.95
N ASP A 627 29.96 3.50 17.93
CA ASP A 627 29.74 3.04 19.31
C ASP A 627 28.41 3.46 19.92
N LEU A 628 27.55 4.11 19.11
CA LEU A 628 26.21 4.59 19.45
C LEU A 628 26.21 5.65 20.58
N SER A 629 27.39 6.23 20.89
CA SER A 629 27.49 7.30 21.88
C SER A 629 26.76 8.55 21.40
N GLU A 630 26.06 9.19 22.33
CA GLU A 630 25.31 10.43 22.05
C GLU A 630 26.28 11.58 21.71
N ILE A 631 26.01 12.27 20.61
CA ILE A 631 26.66 13.51 20.20
C ILE A 631 25.85 14.69 20.69
N SER A 632 24.55 14.67 20.39
CA SER A 632 23.62 15.75 20.76
C SER A 632 22.19 15.25 20.88
N TYR A 633 21.35 16.04 21.59
CA TYR A 633 19.93 15.80 21.72
C TYR A 633 19.16 17.12 21.66
N THR A 634 18.33 17.28 20.61
CA THR A 634 17.43 18.43 20.47
C THR A 634 16.07 18.03 21.00
N ARG A 635 15.64 18.60 22.12
CA ARG A 635 14.35 18.31 22.76
C ARG A 635 13.21 19.02 22.07
N PHE A 636 12.05 18.37 22.06
CA PHE A 636 10.78 18.96 21.63
C PHE A 636 9.92 19.29 22.86
N ASP A 637 9.20 20.40 22.81
CA ASP A 637 8.22 20.74 23.83
C ASP A 637 6.98 19.85 23.67
N ILE A 638 6.68 19.06 24.71
CA ILE A 638 5.51 18.18 24.73
C ILE A 638 4.39 18.89 25.49
N PRO A 639 3.24 19.18 24.86
CA PRO A 639 2.12 19.81 25.53
C PRO A 639 1.62 18.98 26.71
N GLY A 640 1.51 19.62 27.91
CA GLY A 640 0.97 18.97 29.11
C GLY A 640 1.99 18.25 30.00
N THR A 641 3.27 18.28 29.67
CA THR A 641 4.35 17.94 30.60
C THR A 641 4.96 19.23 31.09
N ASP A 642 4.82 19.52 32.39
CA ASP A 642 5.53 20.66 32.99
C ASP A 642 7.03 20.40 32.86
N ALA A 643 7.78 21.39 32.37
CA ALA A 643 9.22 21.31 32.09
C ALA A 643 10.09 20.99 33.35
N GLU A 644 9.49 20.86 34.49
CA GLU A 644 10.15 20.57 35.79
C GLU A 644 9.83 19.17 36.35
N ASP A 645 8.85 18.43 35.81
CA ASP A 645 8.51 17.08 36.30
C ASP A 645 9.22 15.97 35.52
N ASN A 646 10.44 15.67 35.98
CA ASN A 646 11.08 14.36 35.89
C ASN A 646 11.41 13.77 34.50
N LEU A 647 12.14 14.51 33.69
CA LEU A 647 13.11 13.85 32.81
C LEU A 647 14.51 14.16 33.38
N PRO A 648 15.27 13.15 33.85
CA PRO A 648 16.62 13.36 34.36
C PRO A 648 17.58 13.89 33.33
#